data_d34d97feac2e643a63ad923bbf87cafd
#
_entry.id   d34d97feac2e643a63ad923bbf87cafd
#
_cell.length_a   1.000
_cell.length_b   1.000
_cell.length_c   1.000
_cell.angle_alpha   90.00
_cell.angle_beta   90.00
_cell.angle_gamma   90.00
#
_symmetry.space_group_name_H-M   'P 1'
#
loop_
_entity.id
_entity.type
_entity.pdbx_description
1 polymer ?
#
loop_
_entity_poly.entity_id
_entity_poly.type
_entity_poly.pdbx_seq_one_letter_code
_entity_poly.pdbx_strand_id
1 'polypeptide(L)'
;MTKAIQMQSTDCGSDLYDLMGEITYIIPVEDGDPNEASFLQGFARSLMDNAGIIQLINTLPSDIWELTPEGQKIRLARRMSGQASVTWRGQSPRALKRMVTPPFLPFIVLFLGREHESETYREWINAHSFPLTVVAEKGGTITYKEFSLEKLKESFLNVCDALVGQIKPDALDAAREHLRNWREPDERDLGYKVGGHNVVAPNLFSLYVAGFRDSTSGGFKKIDDGIAPYVDIIVQTTRSVLLERERIGERAANQYFRRPPSLSLFAPSIYPHFYETSLARSTFTSEEKKDILAVRRMLQRQDGYGFTIGNQRQIKAFLGGPEGDKPNPHPIILERGAELSLATQCVGTLSASELSAVIRLPNAANRTSGQVRQFVQHYHARHTTDRKRREAFRKVQSAITASVPVEFFEFIEGAKDGIRLISDAHLEWINVRGLPICVQKNITKVPVTPGNLFIEQVLPKKYIHLTTSDFEEVLILSALDKSDPISGFFDVALSAFEPHFRDKIRIREERIRNKEDLVAALNSYDGSLVIFDGHGGHEEDKPAVLQLLDESIDIWQLQRMRPRVPPVVVLSACDTHAADRNHATTANGFLAIGARTVLGSVFPIDARDAASFVARLLYRVAAFVPASHKMFNRSLNWLEIIGGMIRMQLLTDFCRRMESKGLIDRESYRAIHLVGNLAINGGDDWPYEAVVTELAKHGVDDKRAWHELRSAAANSTAISYLQLGCPETIIVHPDEGFRHEAQAKMEANQ
;
A
#
# COMPACT_ATOMS: atom_id res chain seq x y z
N MET A 1 -3.30 17.38 7.48
CA MET A 1 -4.46 18.20 7.83
C MET A 1 -4.43 18.49 9.31
N THR A 2 -3.85 19.61 9.74
CA THR A 2 -3.90 20.06 11.13
C THR A 2 -3.89 21.57 11.10
N LYS A 3 -5.04 22.17 10.77
CA LYS A 3 -5.30 23.51 11.29
C LYS A 3 -5.43 23.31 12.80
N ALA A 4 -4.42 23.74 13.55
CA ALA A 4 -4.57 24.01 14.94
C ALA A 4 -5.67 25.07 15.07
N ILE A 5 -6.85 24.64 15.50
CA ILE A 5 -7.89 25.56 15.95
C ILE A 5 -7.32 26.15 17.23
N GLN A 6 -6.73 27.34 17.16
CA GLN A 6 -6.61 28.23 18.30
C GLN A 6 -8.04 28.67 18.66
N MET A 7 -8.67 27.95 19.57
CA MET A 7 -9.85 28.45 20.24
C MET A 7 -9.40 29.59 21.18
N GLN A 8 -9.65 30.81 20.77
CA GLN A 8 -9.67 31.95 21.67
C GLN A 8 -10.80 31.71 22.69
N SER A 9 -10.46 31.75 23.96
CA SER A 9 -11.42 31.76 25.06
C SER A 9 -12.25 33.07 24.99
N THR A 10 -13.44 32.98 24.46
CA THR A 10 -14.49 33.97 24.69
C THR A 10 -15.72 33.23 25.20
N ASP A 11 -16.27 33.73 26.30
CA ASP A 11 -17.52 33.31 26.95
C ASP A 11 -18.49 32.60 26.02
N CYS A 12 -18.67 31.31 26.22
CA CYS A 12 -19.70 30.54 25.53
C CYS A 12 -20.43 29.67 26.53
N GLY A 13 -21.73 29.77 26.47
CA GLY A 13 -22.58 28.68 26.89
C GLY A 13 -22.07 27.39 26.21
N SER A 14 -21.91 26.32 27.00
CA SER A 14 -21.27 25.07 26.60
C SER A 14 -21.95 24.46 25.38
N ASP A 15 -21.40 24.68 24.19
CA ASP A 15 -21.75 23.88 23.01
C ASP A 15 -21.29 22.44 23.28
N LEU A 16 -22.24 21.55 23.57
CA LEU A 16 -21.97 20.14 23.78
C LEU A 16 -21.58 19.48 22.44
N TYR A 17 -20.53 18.66 22.49
CA TYR A 17 -20.03 17.96 21.32
C TYR A 17 -20.90 16.75 20.96
N ASP A 18 -20.93 16.42 19.65
CA ASP A 18 -21.35 15.09 19.19
C ASP A 18 -20.27 14.07 19.54
N LEU A 19 -20.67 12.81 19.76
CA LEU A 19 -19.74 11.73 20.11
C LEU A 19 -19.43 10.89 18.88
N MET A 20 -18.14 10.71 18.58
CA MET A 20 -17.68 9.78 17.54
C MET A 20 -17.38 8.42 18.16
N GLY A 21 -17.97 7.37 17.58
CA GLY A 21 -17.86 6.00 18.09
C GLY A 21 -16.57 5.26 17.72
N GLU A 22 -15.64 5.88 16.99
CA GLU A 22 -14.36 5.28 16.57
C GLU A 22 -13.49 4.92 17.79
N ILE A 23 -12.91 3.71 17.77
CA ILE A 23 -11.99 3.26 18.82
C ILE A 23 -10.56 3.51 18.37
N THR A 24 -9.79 4.23 19.18
CA THR A 24 -8.39 4.52 18.91
C THR A 24 -7.50 3.61 19.76
N TYR A 25 -6.74 2.74 19.11
CA TYR A 25 -5.76 1.87 19.77
C TYR A 25 -4.38 2.53 19.74
N ILE A 26 -3.74 2.64 20.90
CA ILE A 26 -2.39 3.22 21.05
C ILE A 26 -1.43 2.15 21.55
N ILE A 27 -0.30 2.06 20.86
CA ILE A 27 0.81 1.16 21.20
C ILE A 27 2.00 2.02 21.63
N PRO A 28 2.68 1.70 22.73
CA PRO A 28 3.84 2.43 23.17
C PRO A 28 5.02 2.23 22.22
N VAL A 29 5.71 3.30 21.91
CA VAL A 29 6.94 3.31 21.13
C VAL A 29 7.95 4.14 21.91
N GLU A 30 9.18 3.69 22.03
CA GLU A 30 10.22 4.49 22.66
C GLU A 30 10.56 5.71 21.81
N ASP A 31 10.98 6.81 22.46
CA ASP A 31 11.59 7.95 21.79
C ASP A 31 13.00 7.51 21.33
N GLY A 32 13.07 6.61 20.34
CA GLY A 32 14.28 5.96 19.89
C GLY A 32 15.18 6.85 19.04
N ASP A 33 16.45 6.52 19.03
CA ASP A 33 17.39 7.01 18.02
C ASP A 33 16.92 6.50 16.64
N PRO A 34 16.76 7.35 15.63
CA PRO A 34 16.53 6.92 14.25
C PRO A 34 17.52 5.86 13.75
N ASN A 35 18.61 5.70 14.48
CA ASN A 35 19.67 4.74 14.24
C ASN A 35 19.38 3.32 14.80
N GLU A 36 18.33 3.09 15.53
CA GLU A 36 17.96 1.77 16.09
C GLU A 36 16.96 1.01 15.22
N ALA A 37 17.14 1.08 13.91
CA ALA A 37 16.29 0.35 12.99
C ALA A 37 16.78 -1.11 12.82
N SER A 38 15.86 -2.02 12.48
CA SER A 38 16.17 -3.43 12.25
C SER A 38 16.98 -3.67 10.98
N PHE A 39 17.75 -4.76 10.91
CA PHE A 39 18.80 -4.96 9.91
C PHE A 39 18.32 -5.15 8.47
N LEU A 40 17.17 -5.81 8.25
CA LEU A 40 16.78 -6.22 6.91
C LEU A 40 15.65 -5.40 6.32
N GLN A 41 14.77 -4.85 7.17
CA GLN A 41 13.63 -4.07 6.70
C GLN A 41 13.57 -2.65 7.29
N GLY A 42 14.35 -2.32 8.32
CA GLY A 42 14.38 -0.98 8.91
C GLY A 42 13.13 -0.64 9.70
N PHE A 43 12.67 -1.55 10.54
CA PHE A 43 11.62 -1.26 11.53
C PHE A 43 12.22 -0.64 12.78
N ALA A 44 11.49 0.28 13.42
CA ALA A 44 11.82 0.69 14.77
C ALA A 44 11.73 -0.54 15.72
N ARG A 45 12.79 -0.79 16.49
CA ARG A 45 12.86 -2.00 17.35
C ARG A 45 11.75 -2.04 18.39
N SER A 46 11.43 -0.88 18.99
CA SER A 46 10.32 -0.76 19.94
C SER A 46 8.95 -1.17 19.37
N LEU A 47 8.76 -1.07 18.04
CA LEU A 47 7.53 -1.57 17.40
C LEU A 47 7.54 -3.09 17.24
N MET A 48 8.70 -3.71 17.00
CA MET A 48 8.78 -5.17 16.84
C MET A 48 8.38 -5.90 18.12
N ASP A 49 8.71 -5.35 19.28
CA ASP A 49 8.34 -5.89 20.58
C ASP A 49 6.82 -5.91 20.80
N ASN A 50 6.09 -5.07 20.08
CA ASN A 50 4.63 -4.92 20.18
C ASN A 50 3.84 -5.78 19.16
N ALA A 51 4.48 -6.66 18.39
CA ALA A 51 3.79 -7.49 17.39
C ALA A 51 2.64 -8.32 17.98
N GLY A 52 2.77 -8.82 19.22
CA GLY A 52 1.71 -9.54 19.94
C GLY A 52 0.51 -8.66 20.28
N ILE A 53 0.75 -7.39 20.62
CA ILE A 53 -0.31 -6.41 20.89
C ILE A 53 -1.06 -6.10 19.58
N ILE A 54 -0.35 -5.90 18.48
CA ILE A 54 -0.95 -5.68 17.15
C ILE A 54 -1.82 -6.88 16.75
N GLN A 55 -1.34 -8.10 17.03
CA GLN A 55 -2.12 -9.32 16.81
C GLN A 55 -3.45 -9.29 17.56
N LEU A 56 -3.44 -8.89 18.82
CA LEU A 56 -4.66 -8.73 19.62
C LEU A 56 -5.59 -7.68 19.02
N ILE A 57 -5.06 -6.50 18.68
CA ILE A 57 -5.84 -5.39 18.10
C ILE A 57 -6.54 -5.81 16.80
N ASN A 58 -5.91 -6.67 15.98
CA ASN A 58 -6.50 -7.16 14.74
C ASN A 58 -7.81 -7.95 14.93
N THR A 59 -8.10 -8.38 16.15
CA THR A 59 -9.34 -9.11 16.50
C THR A 59 -10.41 -8.20 17.12
N LEU A 60 -10.07 -6.93 17.40
CA LEU A 60 -10.94 -6.00 18.11
C LEU A 60 -11.85 -5.19 17.16
N PRO A 61 -12.93 -4.59 17.68
CA PRO A 61 -13.84 -3.75 16.89
C PRO A 61 -13.16 -2.44 16.44
N SER A 62 -13.62 -1.89 15.32
CA SER A 62 -13.17 -0.57 14.83
C SER A 62 -13.89 0.60 15.50
N ASP A 63 -15.10 0.37 15.97
CA ASP A 63 -15.96 1.36 16.64
C ASP A 63 -16.94 0.67 17.60
N ILE A 64 -17.65 1.48 18.41
CA ILE A 64 -18.60 0.98 19.41
C ILE A 64 -19.86 0.37 18.80
N TRP A 65 -20.12 0.60 17.54
CA TRP A 65 -21.32 0.10 16.86
C TRP A 65 -21.11 -1.27 16.21
N GLU A 66 -19.88 -1.62 15.84
CA GLU A 66 -19.54 -2.81 15.06
C GLU A 66 -19.98 -4.14 15.73
N LEU A 67 -20.06 -4.18 17.06
CA LEU A 67 -20.46 -5.37 17.81
C LEU A 67 -21.96 -5.36 18.25
N THR A 68 -22.74 -4.35 17.84
CA THR A 68 -24.19 -4.41 18.02
C THR A 68 -24.81 -5.42 17.04
N PRO A 69 -26.04 -5.94 17.30
CA PRO A 69 -26.70 -6.87 16.38
C PRO A 69 -26.90 -6.31 14.97
N GLU A 70 -27.17 -5.00 14.86
CA GLU A 70 -27.32 -4.29 13.59
C GLU A 70 -25.95 -4.08 12.93
N GLY A 71 -24.96 -3.65 13.72
CA GLY A 71 -23.59 -3.45 13.28
C GLY A 71 -22.97 -4.70 12.67
N GLN A 72 -23.19 -5.86 13.30
CA GLN A 72 -22.68 -7.15 12.80
C GLN A 72 -23.25 -7.52 11.43
N LYS A 73 -24.50 -7.16 11.11
CA LYS A 73 -25.11 -7.45 9.80
C LYS A 73 -24.42 -6.76 8.65
N ILE A 74 -23.85 -5.56 8.87
CA ILE A 74 -23.22 -4.73 7.85
C ILE A 74 -21.73 -4.51 8.08
N ARG A 75 -21.17 -5.05 9.17
CA ARG A 75 -19.78 -4.93 9.57
C ARG A 75 -18.80 -5.15 8.42
N LEU A 76 -18.94 -6.27 7.72
CA LEU A 76 -18.04 -6.63 6.63
C LEU A 76 -18.24 -5.71 5.41
N ALA A 77 -19.47 -5.29 5.13
CA ALA A 77 -19.74 -4.34 4.06
C ALA A 77 -19.10 -2.97 4.34
N ARG A 78 -19.19 -2.48 5.57
CA ARG A 78 -18.53 -1.22 5.99
C ARG A 78 -17.00 -1.32 5.88
N ARG A 79 -16.39 -2.43 6.31
CA ARG A 79 -14.95 -2.64 6.15
C ARG A 79 -14.56 -2.70 4.69
N MET A 80 -15.25 -3.47 3.85
CA MET A 80 -14.97 -3.57 2.41
C MET A 80 -15.15 -2.25 1.64
N SER A 81 -15.89 -1.30 2.17
CA SER A 81 -16.09 0.02 1.56
C SER A 81 -15.23 1.12 2.17
N GLY A 82 -14.34 0.79 3.09
CA GLY A 82 -13.47 1.75 3.77
C GLY A 82 -14.18 2.66 4.78
N GLN A 83 -15.43 2.35 5.16
CA GLN A 83 -16.20 3.11 6.15
C GLN A 83 -15.81 2.77 7.58
N ALA A 84 -15.31 1.58 7.83
CA ALA A 84 -14.81 1.14 9.12
C ALA A 84 -13.48 0.41 8.94
N SER A 85 -12.52 0.66 9.83
CA SER A 85 -11.22 -0.01 9.81
C SER A 85 -10.61 -0.03 11.18
N VAL A 86 -10.02 -1.17 11.55
CA VAL A 86 -9.18 -1.24 12.73
C VAL A 86 -7.86 -0.58 12.42
N THR A 87 -7.46 0.36 13.24
CA THR A 87 -6.16 1.02 13.12
C THR A 87 -5.54 1.20 14.49
N TRP A 88 -4.22 1.23 14.53
CA TRP A 88 -3.46 1.53 15.74
C TRP A 88 -2.40 2.60 15.46
N ARG A 89 -1.95 3.25 16.51
CA ARG A 89 -0.93 4.30 16.43
C ARG A 89 0.21 3.99 17.37
N GLY A 90 1.43 3.91 16.85
CA GLY A 90 2.63 3.93 17.70
C GLY A 90 2.85 5.34 18.22
N GLN A 91 2.88 5.52 19.54
CA GLN A 91 3.06 6.82 20.16
C GLN A 91 4.15 6.76 21.25
N SER A 92 5.13 7.64 21.14
CA SER A 92 6.11 7.84 22.19
C SER A 92 5.58 8.75 23.32
N PRO A 93 6.16 8.72 24.52
CA PRO A 93 5.76 9.62 25.60
C PRO A 93 5.79 11.09 25.18
N ARG A 94 6.79 11.48 24.39
CA ARG A 94 6.91 12.85 23.85
C ARG A 94 5.81 13.17 22.84
N ALA A 95 5.42 12.23 22.01
CA ALA A 95 4.33 12.40 21.06
C ALA A 95 2.97 12.50 21.77
N LEU A 96 2.72 11.67 22.79
CA LEU A 96 1.52 11.70 23.60
C LEU A 96 1.35 13.04 24.35
N LYS A 97 2.40 13.61 24.92
CA LYS A 97 2.36 14.93 25.58
C LYS A 97 1.87 16.05 24.64
N ARG A 98 2.00 15.88 23.34
CA ARG A 98 1.53 16.84 22.32
C ARG A 98 0.17 16.46 21.73
N MET A 99 -0.32 15.29 22.06
CA MET A 99 -1.59 14.80 21.53
C MET A 99 -2.73 15.42 22.32
N VAL A 100 -3.47 16.31 21.67
CA VAL A 100 -4.73 16.83 22.22
C VAL A 100 -5.82 15.85 21.81
N THR A 101 -6.51 15.28 22.79
CA THR A 101 -7.62 14.34 22.54
C THR A 101 -8.93 15.10 22.75
N PRO A 102 -9.68 15.37 21.67
CA PRO A 102 -10.99 16.01 21.80
C PRO A 102 -11.98 15.10 22.55
N PRO A 103 -12.91 15.66 23.34
CA PRO A 103 -13.92 14.87 24.06
C PRO A 103 -14.80 14.00 23.14
N PHE A 104 -14.97 14.38 21.89
CA PHE A 104 -15.78 13.64 20.91
C PHE A 104 -15.08 12.37 20.37
N LEU A 105 -13.81 12.12 20.68
CA LEU A 105 -13.05 10.89 20.36
C LEU A 105 -12.61 10.18 21.67
N PRO A 106 -13.53 9.74 22.53
CA PRO A 106 -13.16 9.32 23.87
C PRO A 106 -12.74 7.86 23.98
N PHE A 107 -13.03 7.00 22.99
CA PHE A 107 -12.78 5.57 23.10
C PHE A 107 -11.31 5.25 22.75
N ILE A 108 -10.43 5.53 23.71
CA ILE A 108 -8.98 5.32 23.58
C ILE A 108 -8.57 4.12 24.40
N VAL A 109 -7.87 3.18 23.78
CA VAL A 109 -7.26 2.02 24.46
C VAL A 109 -5.75 2.12 24.34
N LEU A 110 -5.08 2.33 25.47
CA LEU A 110 -3.61 2.35 25.56
C LEU A 110 -3.14 0.97 26.02
N PHE A 111 -2.36 0.29 25.19
CA PHE A 111 -1.71 -0.97 25.56
C PHE A 111 -0.31 -0.69 26.09
N LEU A 112 0.04 -1.22 27.25
CA LEU A 112 1.36 -1.10 27.87
C LEU A 112 1.92 -2.51 28.13
N GLY A 113 3.02 -2.87 27.45
CA GLY A 113 3.58 -4.22 27.53
C GLY A 113 4.45 -4.47 28.76
N ARG A 114 5.10 -3.42 29.31
CA ARG A 114 6.08 -3.53 30.42
C ARG A 114 5.69 -2.64 31.59
N GLU A 115 6.11 -3.03 32.80
CA GLU A 115 5.79 -2.30 34.04
C GLU A 115 6.35 -0.86 34.04
N HIS A 116 7.55 -0.65 33.52
CA HIS A 116 8.15 0.68 33.42
C HIS A 116 7.48 1.60 32.41
N GLU A 117 6.78 1.05 31.38
CA GLU A 117 6.02 1.84 30.41
C GLU A 117 4.84 2.54 31.08
N SER A 118 4.18 1.90 32.06
CA SER A 118 3.08 2.54 32.79
C SER A 118 3.51 3.75 33.60
N GLU A 119 4.73 3.76 34.15
CA GLU A 119 5.30 4.95 34.80
C GLU A 119 5.61 6.08 33.84
N THR A 120 6.22 5.74 32.69
CA THR A 120 6.57 6.69 31.66
C THR A 120 5.33 7.41 31.09
N TYR A 121 4.21 6.72 30.96
CA TYR A 121 2.96 7.27 30.42
C TYR A 121 2.02 7.84 31.49
N ARG A 122 2.32 7.67 32.76
CA ARG A 122 1.44 8.06 33.90
C ARG A 122 1.04 9.53 33.90
N GLU A 123 1.96 10.44 33.57
CA GLU A 123 1.63 11.87 33.45
C GLU A 123 0.53 12.13 32.44
N TRP A 124 0.63 11.48 31.27
CA TRP A 124 -0.36 11.64 30.22
C TRP A 124 -1.71 11.02 30.61
N ILE A 125 -1.68 9.83 31.21
CA ILE A 125 -2.89 9.14 31.68
C ILE A 125 -3.61 10.00 32.73
N ASN A 126 -2.88 10.57 33.70
CA ASN A 126 -3.45 11.37 34.79
C ASN A 126 -3.91 12.76 34.31
N ALA A 127 -3.36 13.28 33.25
CA ALA A 127 -3.73 14.59 32.70
C ALA A 127 -4.98 14.56 31.81
N HIS A 128 -5.53 13.38 31.50
CA HIS A 128 -6.71 13.27 30.66
C HIS A 128 -7.96 13.75 31.40
N SER A 129 -8.81 14.48 30.67
CA SER A 129 -10.07 15.03 31.19
C SER A 129 -11.15 13.98 31.44
N PHE A 130 -10.96 12.77 30.92
CA PHE A 130 -11.83 11.60 31.09
C PHE A 130 -11.00 10.32 31.26
N PRO A 131 -11.54 9.26 31.90
CA PRO A 131 -10.81 8.01 32.10
C PRO A 131 -10.38 7.37 30.78
N LEU A 132 -9.14 6.89 30.72
CA LEU A 132 -8.63 6.10 29.60
C LEU A 132 -8.75 4.61 29.90
N THR A 133 -8.98 3.80 28.87
CA THR A 133 -8.83 2.35 28.98
C THR A 133 -7.36 1.99 28.82
N VAL A 134 -6.71 1.60 29.91
CA VAL A 134 -5.30 1.19 29.93
C VAL A 134 -5.21 -0.30 30.12
N VAL A 135 -4.64 -1.02 29.14
CA VAL A 135 -4.37 -2.46 29.20
C VAL A 135 -2.90 -2.66 29.51
N ALA A 136 -2.59 -3.25 30.64
CA ALA A 136 -1.22 -3.44 31.10
C ALA A 136 -1.04 -4.78 31.82
N GLU A 137 0.20 -5.19 32.07
CA GLU A 137 0.50 -6.35 32.90
C GLU A 137 0.13 -6.12 34.36
N LYS A 138 0.39 -4.89 34.86
CA LYS A 138 0.03 -4.40 36.19
C LYS A 138 -0.29 -2.91 36.14
N GLY A 139 -1.17 -2.44 37.01
CA GLY A 139 -1.46 -1.01 37.19
C GLY A 139 -2.28 -0.34 36.07
N GLY A 140 -2.87 -1.13 35.16
CA GLY A 140 -3.81 -0.67 34.17
C GLY A 140 -5.27 -0.71 34.66
N THR A 141 -6.19 -0.19 33.82
CA THR A 141 -7.65 -0.34 34.03
C THR A 141 -8.05 -1.81 33.85
N ILE A 142 -7.39 -2.53 32.92
CA ILE A 142 -7.59 -3.93 32.61
C ILE A 142 -6.23 -4.59 32.58
N THR A 143 -6.08 -5.78 33.18
CA THR A 143 -4.86 -6.57 32.99
C THR A 143 -4.96 -7.43 31.75
N TYR A 144 -3.82 -7.78 31.11
CA TYR A 144 -3.82 -8.68 29.93
C TYR A 144 -4.49 -10.02 30.19
N LYS A 145 -4.42 -10.52 31.44
CA LYS A 145 -5.05 -11.79 31.85
C LYS A 145 -6.59 -11.72 31.89
N GLU A 146 -7.12 -10.53 32.20
CA GLU A 146 -8.56 -10.28 32.35
C GLU A 146 -9.14 -9.64 31.07
N PHE A 147 -8.30 -9.33 30.09
CA PHE A 147 -8.74 -8.64 28.88
C PHE A 147 -9.79 -9.47 28.14
N SER A 148 -10.95 -8.85 27.94
CA SER A 148 -12.09 -9.41 27.18
C SER A 148 -12.92 -8.27 26.62
N LEU A 149 -13.79 -8.57 25.65
CA LEU A 149 -14.72 -7.58 25.12
C LEU A 149 -15.67 -7.05 26.19
N GLU A 150 -16.04 -7.88 27.16
CA GLU A 150 -16.88 -7.45 28.29
C GLU A 150 -16.17 -6.42 29.18
N LYS A 151 -14.90 -6.65 29.50
CA LYS A 151 -14.09 -5.69 30.28
C LYS A 151 -13.85 -4.39 29.49
N LEU A 152 -13.65 -4.49 28.20
CA LEU A 152 -13.53 -3.32 27.32
C LEU A 152 -14.82 -2.49 27.31
N LYS A 153 -15.97 -3.16 27.19
CA LYS A 153 -17.31 -2.56 27.26
C LYS A 153 -17.51 -1.84 28.61
N GLU A 154 -17.23 -2.51 29.75
CA GLU A 154 -17.32 -1.90 31.10
C GLU A 154 -16.49 -0.61 31.16
N SER A 155 -15.24 -0.64 30.67
CA SER A 155 -14.37 0.53 30.66
C SER A 155 -14.95 1.68 29.80
N PHE A 156 -15.49 1.39 28.62
CA PHE A 156 -16.09 2.41 27.77
C PHE A 156 -17.37 3.00 28.35
N LEU A 157 -18.17 2.23 29.08
CA LEU A 157 -19.33 2.76 29.83
C LEU A 157 -18.89 3.74 30.93
N ASN A 158 -17.81 3.45 31.65
CA ASN A 158 -17.23 4.38 32.63
C ASN A 158 -16.73 5.68 31.96
N VAL A 159 -16.16 5.59 30.76
CA VAL A 159 -15.79 6.78 29.96
C VAL A 159 -17.03 7.60 29.61
N CYS A 160 -18.12 6.96 29.17
CA CYS A 160 -19.38 7.66 28.91
C CYS A 160 -19.93 8.38 30.13
N ASP A 161 -19.79 7.78 31.34
CA ASP A 161 -20.26 8.41 32.56
C ASP A 161 -19.42 9.63 32.95
N ALA A 162 -18.13 9.62 32.69
CA ALA A 162 -17.24 10.76 32.91
C ALA A 162 -17.46 11.92 31.92
N LEU A 163 -18.10 11.67 30.77
CA LEU A 163 -18.34 12.67 29.72
C LEU A 163 -19.69 13.38 29.84
N VAL A 164 -20.48 13.10 30.90
CA VAL A 164 -21.74 13.81 31.19
C VAL A 164 -21.48 15.31 31.32
N GLY A 165 -22.24 16.11 30.58
CA GLY A 165 -22.07 17.56 30.52
C GLY A 165 -21.03 18.08 29.53
N GLN A 166 -20.26 17.18 28.84
CA GLN A 166 -19.32 17.52 27.77
C GLN A 166 -19.85 17.11 26.40
N ILE A 167 -20.64 16.05 26.35
CA ILE A 167 -21.23 15.47 25.13
C ILE A 167 -22.74 15.69 25.15
N LYS A 168 -23.35 15.83 23.96
CA LYS A 168 -24.80 15.93 23.81
C LYS A 168 -25.49 14.71 24.44
N PRO A 169 -26.52 14.88 25.27
CA PRO A 169 -27.17 13.79 25.98
C PRO A 169 -27.63 12.65 25.07
N ASP A 170 -28.27 12.98 23.95
CA ASP A 170 -28.77 11.99 22.99
C ASP A 170 -27.63 11.14 22.36
N ALA A 171 -26.50 11.77 22.05
CA ALA A 171 -25.32 11.07 21.51
C ALA A 171 -24.68 10.15 22.57
N LEU A 172 -24.66 10.60 23.83
CA LEU A 172 -24.13 9.82 24.92
C LEU A 172 -25.04 8.63 25.28
N ASP A 173 -26.37 8.81 25.25
CA ASP A 173 -27.31 7.74 25.49
C ASP A 173 -27.30 6.71 24.34
N ALA A 174 -27.19 7.14 23.09
CA ALA A 174 -27.00 6.24 21.95
C ALA A 174 -25.71 5.41 22.10
N ALA A 175 -24.59 6.03 22.49
CA ALA A 175 -23.35 5.31 22.72
C ALA A 175 -23.47 4.26 23.85
N ARG A 176 -24.12 4.62 24.97
CA ARG A 176 -24.38 3.68 26.04
C ARG A 176 -25.29 2.52 25.61
N GLU A 177 -26.28 2.79 24.78
CA GLU A 177 -27.14 1.76 24.22
C GLU A 177 -26.35 0.82 23.32
N HIS A 178 -25.53 1.34 22.40
CA HIS A 178 -24.65 0.53 21.56
C HIS A 178 -23.73 -0.37 22.39
N LEU A 179 -23.04 0.17 23.38
CA LEU A 179 -22.14 -0.58 24.27
C LEU A 179 -22.89 -1.67 25.07
N ARG A 180 -24.09 -1.38 25.62
CA ARG A 180 -24.90 -2.38 26.35
C ARG A 180 -25.33 -3.54 25.45
N ASN A 181 -25.54 -3.25 24.17
CA ASN A 181 -25.98 -4.22 23.16
C ASN A 181 -24.81 -4.99 22.52
N TRP A 182 -23.55 -4.76 22.93
CA TRP A 182 -22.42 -5.52 22.41
C TRP A 182 -22.59 -7.02 22.62
N ARG A 183 -22.34 -7.77 21.56
CA ARG A 183 -22.30 -9.25 21.54
C ARG A 183 -21.09 -9.70 20.75
N GLU A 184 -20.49 -10.80 21.17
CA GLU A 184 -19.52 -11.48 20.34
C GLU A 184 -20.21 -12.00 19.07
N PRO A 185 -19.55 -11.95 17.90
CA PRO A 185 -20.08 -12.54 16.69
C PRO A 185 -20.30 -14.05 16.88
N ASP A 186 -21.38 -14.56 16.28
CA ASP A 186 -21.62 -16.00 16.24
C ASP A 186 -20.42 -16.73 15.63
N GLU A 187 -19.94 -17.75 16.33
CA GLU A 187 -18.78 -18.53 15.90
C GLU A 187 -19.16 -19.42 14.70
N ARG A 188 -18.31 -19.42 13.69
CA ARG A 188 -18.39 -20.24 12.50
C ARG A 188 -17.13 -21.10 12.39
N ASP A 189 -17.29 -22.38 12.11
CA ASP A 189 -16.16 -23.27 11.88
C ASP A 189 -15.60 -23.08 10.46
N LEU A 190 -14.27 -23.04 10.32
CA LEU A 190 -13.58 -23.01 9.03
C LEU A 190 -13.79 -24.30 8.22
N GLY A 191 -14.12 -25.42 8.87
CA GLY A 191 -14.27 -26.73 8.23
C GLY A 191 -12.94 -27.42 7.87
N TYR A 192 -11.81 -26.79 8.20
CA TYR A 192 -10.47 -27.35 8.04
C TYR A 192 -9.54 -26.89 9.16
N LYS A 193 -8.49 -27.67 9.38
CA LYS A 193 -7.48 -27.35 10.42
C LYS A 193 -6.45 -26.41 9.87
N VAL A 194 -6.26 -25.27 10.54
CA VAL A 194 -5.19 -24.33 10.23
C VAL A 194 -4.05 -24.55 11.21
N GLY A 195 -2.87 -24.88 10.73
CA GLY A 195 -1.68 -24.87 11.58
C GLY A 195 -1.33 -23.44 11.97
N GLY A 196 -0.86 -23.23 13.20
CA GLY A 196 -0.54 -21.91 13.78
C GLY A 196 0.64 -21.17 13.14
N HIS A 197 0.72 -21.13 11.81
CA HIS A 197 1.84 -20.53 11.10
C HIS A 197 1.56 -19.10 10.62
N ASN A 198 2.54 -18.21 10.79
CA ASN A 198 2.44 -16.79 10.43
C ASN A 198 2.17 -16.54 8.93
N VAL A 199 2.41 -17.50 8.02
CA VAL A 199 2.17 -17.28 6.57
C VAL A 199 0.70 -17.05 6.21
N VAL A 200 -0.23 -17.55 7.03
CA VAL A 200 -1.69 -17.41 6.81
C VAL A 200 -2.36 -16.47 7.81
N ALA A 201 -1.64 -15.95 8.78
CA ALA A 201 -2.20 -15.08 9.81
C ALA A 201 -3.03 -13.90 9.25
N PRO A 202 -2.62 -13.19 8.16
CA PRO A 202 -3.45 -12.15 7.59
C PRO A 202 -4.83 -12.63 7.12
N ASN A 203 -4.91 -13.79 6.49
CA ASN A 203 -6.18 -14.39 6.07
C ASN A 203 -7.03 -14.80 7.28
N LEU A 204 -6.40 -15.31 8.34
CA LEU A 204 -7.11 -15.70 9.56
C LEU A 204 -7.75 -14.46 10.22
N PHE A 205 -7.08 -13.31 10.24
CA PHE A 205 -7.69 -12.09 10.80
C PHE A 205 -8.91 -11.65 10.00
N SER A 206 -8.88 -11.71 8.66
CA SER A 206 -10.06 -11.46 7.83
C SER A 206 -11.18 -12.44 8.16
N LEU A 207 -10.87 -13.71 8.33
CA LEU A 207 -11.85 -14.75 8.67
C LEU A 207 -12.38 -14.58 10.10
N TYR A 208 -11.55 -14.19 11.07
CA TYR A 208 -11.99 -13.90 12.45
C TYR A 208 -12.96 -12.72 12.50
N VAL A 209 -12.69 -11.67 11.73
CA VAL A 209 -13.62 -10.54 11.59
C VAL A 209 -14.94 -11.02 10.99
N ALA A 210 -14.91 -12.01 10.09
CA ALA A 210 -16.12 -12.63 9.52
C ALA A 210 -16.81 -13.65 10.45
N GLY A 211 -16.31 -13.83 11.68
CA GLY A 211 -16.87 -14.74 12.68
C GLY A 211 -16.33 -16.17 12.64
N PHE A 212 -15.41 -16.47 11.73
CA PHE A 212 -14.78 -17.80 11.72
C PHE A 212 -13.82 -17.99 12.90
N ARG A 213 -13.75 -19.20 13.40
CA ARG A 213 -12.80 -19.58 14.43
C ARG A 213 -12.05 -20.84 13.99
N ASP A 214 -10.79 -20.89 14.37
CA ASP A 214 -9.96 -22.06 14.18
C ASP A 214 -10.05 -22.95 15.41
N SER A 215 -10.55 -24.16 15.25
CA SER A 215 -10.67 -25.13 16.34
C SER A 215 -9.36 -25.84 16.69
N THR A 216 -8.23 -25.46 16.08
CA THR A 216 -7.00 -26.27 16.16
C THR A 216 -5.77 -25.51 16.62
N SER A 217 -5.28 -25.90 17.76
CA SER A 217 -3.95 -25.65 18.31
C SER A 217 -2.84 -26.57 17.74
N GLY A 218 -3.05 -27.17 16.57
CA GLY A 218 -2.07 -28.05 15.94
C GLY A 218 -1.04 -27.28 15.14
N GLY A 219 0.20 -27.17 15.60
CA GLY A 219 1.29 -26.57 14.83
C GLY A 219 1.50 -27.28 13.48
N PHE A 220 2.06 -26.55 12.50
CA PHE A 220 2.55 -27.14 11.25
C PHE A 220 3.47 -28.30 11.55
N LYS A 221 3.33 -29.36 10.77
CA LYS A 221 4.36 -30.44 10.73
C LYS A 221 5.69 -29.77 10.36
N LYS A 222 6.77 -30.40 10.83
CA LYS A 222 8.14 -29.89 10.72
C LYS A 222 8.50 -29.40 9.31
N ILE A 223 9.42 -28.45 9.27
CA ILE A 223 10.04 -27.76 8.13
C ILE A 223 10.56 -28.73 7.03
N ASP A 224 10.68 -30.01 7.30
CA ASP A 224 11.19 -31.03 6.38
C ASP A 224 10.21 -31.38 5.23
N ASP A 225 8.95 -30.94 5.29
CA ASP A 225 7.90 -31.28 4.32
C ASP A 225 7.89 -30.42 3.05
N GLY A 226 8.90 -29.55 2.87
CA GLY A 226 9.00 -28.67 1.69
C GLY A 226 8.01 -27.49 1.73
N ILE A 227 7.67 -26.94 0.54
CA ILE A 227 6.77 -25.78 0.45
C ILE A 227 5.28 -26.17 0.31
N ALA A 228 4.97 -27.38 -0.12
CA ALA A 228 3.61 -27.81 -0.47
C ALA A 228 2.60 -27.63 0.68
N PRO A 229 2.86 -28.02 1.94
CA PRO A 229 1.90 -27.82 3.02
C PRO A 229 1.57 -26.34 3.28
N TYR A 230 2.53 -25.45 3.02
CA TYR A 230 2.30 -24.00 3.13
C TYR A 230 1.44 -23.49 1.98
N VAL A 231 1.69 -23.98 0.76
CA VAL A 231 0.88 -23.61 -0.42
C VAL A 231 -0.55 -24.05 -0.22
N ASP A 232 -0.78 -25.28 0.22
CA ASP A 232 -2.11 -25.84 0.46
C ASP A 232 -2.93 -25.01 1.45
N ILE A 233 -2.34 -24.62 2.57
CA ILE A 233 -3.06 -23.84 3.60
C ILE A 233 -3.26 -22.39 3.17
N ILE A 234 -2.31 -21.80 2.41
CA ILE A 234 -2.49 -20.48 1.81
C ILE A 234 -3.64 -20.51 0.81
N VAL A 235 -3.72 -21.50 -0.05
CA VAL A 235 -4.81 -21.71 -1.01
C VAL A 235 -6.15 -21.81 -0.30
N GLN A 236 -6.27 -22.66 0.72
CA GLN A 236 -7.51 -22.86 1.48
C GLN A 236 -7.97 -21.58 2.15
N THR A 237 -7.09 -20.90 2.88
CA THR A 237 -7.45 -19.65 3.58
C THR A 237 -7.74 -18.50 2.61
N THR A 238 -6.97 -18.38 1.52
CA THR A 238 -7.24 -17.39 0.45
C THR A 238 -8.62 -17.60 -0.16
N ARG A 239 -8.96 -18.86 -0.51
CA ARG A 239 -10.28 -19.20 -1.08
C ARG A 239 -11.40 -18.88 -0.10
N SER A 240 -11.24 -19.17 1.18
CA SER A 240 -12.24 -18.87 2.21
C SER A 240 -12.48 -17.36 2.34
N VAL A 241 -11.43 -16.54 2.34
CA VAL A 241 -11.57 -15.06 2.39
C VAL A 241 -12.28 -14.55 1.14
N LEU A 242 -11.89 -15.00 -0.05
CA LEU A 242 -12.49 -14.56 -1.31
C LEU A 242 -13.96 -14.96 -1.44
N LEU A 243 -14.32 -16.17 -1.01
CA LEU A 243 -15.73 -16.63 -0.97
C LEU A 243 -16.57 -15.77 -0.02
N GLU A 244 -16.04 -15.45 1.16
CA GLU A 244 -16.73 -14.60 2.10
C GLU A 244 -16.88 -13.17 1.56
N ARG A 245 -15.81 -12.63 0.93
CA ARG A 245 -15.85 -11.34 0.25
C ARG A 245 -16.90 -11.29 -0.87
N GLU A 246 -17.03 -12.34 -1.67
CA GLU A 246 -18.02 -12.41 -2.74
C GLU A 246 -19.45 -12.48 -2.17
N ARG A 247 -19.68 -13.29 -1.13
CA ARG A 247 -20.96 -13.38 -0.42
C ARG A 247 -21.44 -12.04 0.14
N ILE A 248 -20.51 -11.20 0.61
CA ILE A 248 -20.79 -9.86 1.14
C ILE A 248 -20.86 -8.83 0.01
N GLY A 249 -20.12 -9.05 -1.08
CA GLY A 249 -19.93 -8.07 -2.16
C GLY A 249 -21.21 -7.60 -2.81
N GLU A 250 -22.22 -8.45 -2.94
CA GLU A 250 -23.55 -8.07 -3.45
C GLU A 250 -24.26 -7.07 -2.53
N ARG A 251 -24.08 -7.19 -1.21
CA ARG A 251 -24.66 -6.27 -0.21
C ARG A 251 -23.83 -5.00 -0.05
N ALA A 252 -22.52 -5.07 -0.28
CA ALA A 252 -21.61 -3.95 -0.26
C ALA A 252 -21.54 -3.21 -1.60
N ALA A 253 -22.09 -3.76 -2.67
CA ALA A 253 -22.12 -3.12 -3.98
C ALA A 253 -22.91 -1.80 -3.90
N ASN A 254 -22.18 -0.71 -4.07
CA ASN A 254 -22.71 0.63 -3.92
C ASN A 254 -22.06 1.54 -4.98
N GLN A 255 -22.87 2.40 -5.59
CA GLN A 255 -22.40 3.33 -6.62
C GLN A 255 -21.42 4.40 -6.06
N TYR A 256 -21.47 4.65 -4.74
CA TYR A 256 -20.66 5.69 -4.07
C TYR A 256 -19.29 5.21 -3.62
N PHE A 257 -19.14 3.91 -3.35
CA PHE A 257 -17.90 3.34 -2.78
C PHE A 257 -17.26 2.35 -3.74
N ARG A 258 -15.93 2.33 -3.72
CA ARG A 258 -15.15 1.35 -4.48
C ARG A 258 -14.48 0.39 -3.52
N ARG A 259 -14.54 -0.88 -3.85
CA ARG A 259 -13.87 -1.90 -3.05
C ARG A 259 -12.35 -1.80 -3.22
N PRO A 260 -11.58 -1.98 -2.15
CA PRO A 260 -10.12 -2.11 -2.25
C PRO A 260 -9.74 -3.39 -3.02
N PRO A 261 -8.46 -3.54 -3.43
CA PRO A 261 -7.98 -4.75 -4.07
C PRO A 261 -8.38 -6.02 -3.31
N SER A 262 -8.90 -7.01 -4.04
CA SER A 262 -9.37 -8.26 -3.43
C SER A 262 -8.24 -9.18 -2.99
N LEU A 263 -7.05 -8.98 -3.58
CA LEU A 263 -5.89 -9.83 -3.41
C LEU A 263 -4.63 -9.01 -3.12
N SER A 264 -3.85 -9.43 -2.15
CA SER A 264 -2.51 -8.93 -1.90
C SER A 264 -1.48 -10.05 -2.10
N LEU A 265 -0.41 -9.79 -2.86
CA LEU A 265 0.75 -10.68 -2.95
C LEU A 265 1.82 -10.14 -2.01
N PHE A 266 2.14 -10.90 -0.97
CA PHE A 266 3.07 -10.48 0.08
C PHE A 266 4.38 -11.25 0.02
N ALA A 267 5.49 -10.54 -0.21
CA ALA A 267 6.85 -11.07 -0.18
C ALA A 267 7.74 -10.16 0.69
N PRO A 268 7.94 -10.47 1.99
CA PRO A 268 8.80 -9.67 2.86
C PRO A 268 10.23 -9.63 2.34
N SER A 269 10.84 -8.47 2.40
CA SER A 269 12.21 -8.24 1.95
C SER A 269 13.23 -9.06 2.75
N ILE A 270 14.32 -9.42 2.07
CA ILE A 270 15.55 -9.96 2.66
C ILE A 270 16.77 -9.14 2.28
N TYR A 271 16.54 -7.91 1.84
CA TYR A 271 17.59 -6.95 1.50
C TYR A 271 17.84 -6.01 2.67
N PRO A 272 19.10 -5.55 2.88
CA PRO A 272 19.37 -4.59 3.92
C PRO A 272 18.70 -3.26 3.61
N HIS A 273 18.20 -2.61 4.63
CA HIS A 273 17.74 -1.24 4.54
C HIS A 273 18.88 -0.28 4.19
N PHE A 274 18.65 0.66 3.26
CA PHE A 274 19.71 1.54 2.77
C PHE A 274 20.34 2.40 3.87
N TYR A 275 19.53 3.01 4.73
CA TYR A 275 20.03 3.90 5.77
C TYR A 275 20.81 3.18 6.87
N GLU A 276 20.62 1.90 7.05
CA GLU A 276 21.34 1.08 8.02
C GLU A 276 22.72 0.64 7.57
N THR A 277 22.94 0.57 6.27
CA THR A 277 24.31 0.38 5.77
C THR A 277 25.22 1.52 6.20
N SER A 278 24.67 2.70 6.48
CA SER A 278 25.40 3.80 7.10
C SER A 278 25.67 3.61 8.60
N LEU A 279 24.77 2.92 9.32
CA LEU A 279 24.94 2.51 10.72
C LEU A 279 26.01 1.45 10.89
N ALA A 280 26.06 0.50 9.98
CA ALA A 280 27.14 -0.47 9.92
C ALA A 280 28.54 0.18 9.86
N ARG A 281 28.62 1.49 9.64
CA ARG A 281 29.90 2.23 9.64
C ARG A 281 30.44 2.53 11.04
N SER A 282 29.60 2.64 12.06
CA SER A 282 30.04 3.19 13.35
C SER A 282 29.91 2.26 14.56
N THR A 283 28.98 1.32 14.61
CA THR A 283 28.65 0.60 15.85
C THR A 283 29.05 -0.88 15.88
N PHE A 284 29.25 -1.51 14.73
CA PHE A 284 29.57 -2.94 14.69
C PHE A 284 31.06 -3.21 14.56
N THR A 285 31.56 -4.17 15.32
CA THR A 285 32.90 -4.74 15.16
C THR A 285 33.04 -5.41 13.78
N SER A 286 34.30 -5.65 13.36
CA SER A 286 34.56 -6.32 12.08
C SER A 286 34.04 -7.77 12.06
N GLU A 287 33.90 -8.40 13.21
CA GLU A 287 33.40 -9.77 13.38
C GLU A 287 31.88 -9.78 13.25
N GLU A 288 31.16 -8.91 13.96
CA GLU A 288 29.72 -8.74 13.83
C GLU A 288 29.31 -8.43 12.39
N LYS A 289 30.05 -7.58 11.68
CA LYS A 289 29.79 -7.30 10.25
C LYS A 289 29.91 -8.55 9.37
N LYS A 290 30.89 -9.41 9.64
CA LYS A 290 31.04 -10.69 8.92
C LYS A 290 29.88 -11.62 9.18
N ASP A 291 29.42 -11.70 10.42
CA ASP A 291 28.31 -12.56 10.83
C ASP A 291 26.98 -12.07 10.21
N ILE A 292 26.71 -10.76 10.26
CA ILE A 292 25.56 -10.13 9.60
C ILE A 292 25.54 -10.50 8.11
N LEU A 293 26.67 -10.33 7.42
CA LEU A 293 26.76 -10.66 5.99
C LEU A 293 26.60 -12.15 5.71
N ALA A 294 27.09 -13.03 6.59
CA ALA A 294 26.95 -14.47 6.45
C ALA A 294 25.50 -14.93 6.65
N VAL A 295 24.82 -14.45 7.70
CA VAL A 295 23.40 -14.71 7.94
C VAL A 295 22.55 -14.17 6.79
N ARG A 296 22.80 -12.94 6.34
CA ARG A 296 22.11 -12.38 5.17
C ARG A 296 22.23 -13.26 3.92
N ARG A 297 23.45 -13.71 3.60
CA ARG A 297 23.68 -14.61 2.46
C ARG A 297 22.92 -15.93 2.60
N MET A 298 22.86 -16.45 3.83
CA MET A 298 22.07 -17.65 4.14
C MET A 298 20.58 -17.39 3.88
N LEU A 299 20.03 -16.27 4.39
CA LEU A 299 18.63 -15.89 4.19
C LEU A 299 18.28 -15.70 2.72
N GLN A 300 19.16 -15.04 1.96
CA GLN A 300 18.97 -14.81 0.52
C GLN A 300 18.97 -16.09 -0.33
N ARG A 301 19.50 -17.21 0.21
CA ARG A 301 19.53 -18.52 -0.48
C ARG A 301 18.30 -19.38 -0.19
N GLN A 302 17.43 -18.96 0.73
CA GLN A 302 16.21 -19.72 1.06
C GLN A 302 15.17 -19.56 -0.03
N ASP A 303 14.59 -20.65 -0.47
CA ASP A 303 13.53 -20.66 -1.51
C ASP A 303 12.12 -20.71 -0.92
N GLY A 304 11.94 -21.42 0.23
CA GLY A 304 10.65 -21.66 0.86
C GLY A 304 10.16 -20.56 1.79
N TYR A 305 9.32 -20.92 2.72
CA TYR A 305 8.70 -20.03 3.71
C TYR A 305 9.48 -19.95 5.03
N GLY A 306 10.32 -20.91 5.31
CA GLY A 306 11.12 -21.04 6.54
C GLY A 306 12.61 -21.10 6.26
N PHE A 307 13.38 -21.29 7.33
CA PHE A 307 14.81 -21.51 7.24
C PHE A 307 15.10 -22.99 7.09
N THR A 308 15.46 -23.43 5.89
CA THR A 308 16.09 -24.74 5.70
C THR A 308 17.59 -24.57 5.90
N ILE A 309 18.10 -25.11 6.97
CA ILE A 309 19.54 -25.13 7.19
C ILE A 309 20.04 -26.47 6.64
N GLY A 310 20.50 -26.43 5.41
CA GLY A 310 20.96 -27.63 4.68
C GLY A 310 22.26 -28.28 5.19
N ASN A 311 22.82 -27.80 6.30
CA ASN A 311 24.04 -28.33 6.84
C ASN A 311 24.16 -28.14 8.36
N GLN A 312 24.10 -29.22 9.14
CA GLN A 312 24.26 -29.19 10.60
C GLN A 312 25.57 -28.50 11.05
N ARG A 313 26.65 -28.52 10.25
CA ARG A 313 27.88 -27.82 10.56
C ARG A 313 27.72 -26.30 10.49
N GLN A 314 26.93 -25.79 9.54
CA GLN A 314 26.63 -24.35 9.47
C GLN A 314 25.73 -23.91 10.62
N ILE A 315 24.80 -24.78 11.06
CA ILE A 315 23.98 -24.51 12.25
C ILE A 315 24.87 -24.38 13.48
N LYS A 316 25.78 -25.31 13.72
CA LYS A 316 26.69 -25.27 14.88
C LYS A 316 27.59 -24.03 14.86
N ALA A 317 28.04 -23.58 13.69
CA ALA A 317 28.84 -22.36 13.55
C ALA A 317 28.04 -21.07 13.82
N PHE A 318 26.75 -21.04 13.51
CA PHE A 318 25.88 -19.89 13.72
C PHE A 318 25.17 -19.86 15.08
N LEU A 319 24.97 -20.99 15.71
CA LEU A 319 24.24 -21.10 16.97
C LEU A 319 25.17 -21.06 18.20
N GLY A 320 26.48 -20.93 18.00
CA GLY A 320 27.51 -20.63 18.98
C GLY A 320 27.25 -21.06 20.42
N GLY A 321 27.40 -22.36 20.75
CA GLY A 321 27.35 -22.84 22.11
C GLY A 321 28.23 -24.06 22.33
N PRO A 322 28.76 -24.30 23.54
CA PRO A 322 29.48 -25.53 23.87
C PRO A 322 28.57 -26.77 23.71
N GLU A 323 29.17 -27.89 23.36
CA GLU A 323 28.46 -29.18 23.26
C GLU A 323 27.72 -29.48 24.57
N GLY A 324 26.36 -29.40 24.52
CA GLY A 324 25.51 -29.72 25.66
C GLY A 324 24.41 -28.72 25.97
N ASP A 325 24.53 -27.45 25.65
CA ASP A 325 23.48 -26.47 25.84
C ASP A 325 22.55 -26.35 24.60
N LYS A 326 21.26 -26.05 24.83
CA LYS A 326 20.35 -25.74 23.75
C LYS A 326 20.92 -24.51 23.01
N PRO A 327 21.22 -24.66 21.72
CA PRO A 327 21.85 -23.57 20.97
C PRO A 327 20.95 -22.33 20.99
N ASN A 328 21.45 -21.20 21.45
CA ASN A 328 20.78 -19.92 21.31
C ASN A 328 20.83 -19.47 19.85
N PRO A 329 19.68 -19.13 19.25
CA PRO A 329 19.67 -18.61 17.89
C PRO A 329 20.48 -17.30 17.82
N HIS A 330 21.22 -17.11 16.71
CA HIS A 330 21.97 -15.89 16.49
C HIS A 330 21.04 -14.67 16.56
N PRO A 331 21.44 -13.56 17.22
CA PRO A 331 20.58 -12.37 17.41
C PRO A 331 19.91 -11.85 16.14
N ILE A 332 20.59 -11.87 14.99
CA ILE A 332 20.05 -11.45 13.70
C ILE A 332 18.92 -12.37 13.21
N ILE A 333 18.96 -13.67 13.53
CA ILE A 333 17.89 -14.61 13.19
C ILE A 333 16.65 -14.32 14.04
N LEU A 334 16.86 -14.01 15.32
CA LEU A 334 15.76 -13.59 16.21
C LEU A 334 15.14 -12.29 15.75
N GLU A 335 15.98 -11.31 15.41
CA GLU A 335 15.53 -10.02 14.88
C GLU A 335 14.77 -10.20 13.55
N ARG A 336 15.26 -11.06 12.65
CA ARG A 336 14.50 -11.41 11.43
C ARG A 336 13.15 -12.04 11.73
N GLY A 337 13.08 -12.87 12.74
CA GLY A 337 11.80 -13.44 13.24
C GLY A 337 10.84 -12.36 13.70
N ALA A 338 11.33 -11.37 14.45
CA ALA A 338 10.56 -10.22 14.94
C ALA A 338 10.11 -9.31 13.78
N GLU A 339 10.99 -8.99 12.81
CA GLU A 339 10.63 -8.26 11.59
C GLU A 339 9.48 -8.94 10.82
N LEU A 340 9.60 -10.25 10.60
CA LEU A 340 8.58 -11.04 9.89
C LEU A 340 7.26 -11.07 10.68
N SER A 341 7.33 -11.19 12.00
CA SER A 341 6.15 -11.15 12.85
C SER A 341 5.44 -9.80 12.73
N LEU A 342 6.15 -8.69 12.93
CA LEU A 342 5.59 -7.36 12.82
C LEU A 342 4.99 -7.11 11.42
N ALA A 343 5.74 -7.38 10.36
CA ALA A 343 5.26 -7.22 8.99
C ALA A 343 3.98 -8.02 8.72
N THR A 344 3.92 -9.26 9.21
CA THR A 344 2.75 -10.13 9.08
C THR A 344 1.54 -9.55 9.81
N GLN A 345 1.73 -9.04 11.05
CA GLN A 345 0.64 -8.42 11.82
C GLN A 345 0.13 -7.14 11.15
N CYS A 346 1.02 -6.31 10.59
CA CYS A 346 0.64 -5.10 9.87
C CYS A 346 -0.18 -5.43 8.59
N VAL A 347 0.25 -6.44 7.83
CA VAL A 347 -0.53 -6.94 6.68
C VAL A 347 -1.86 -7.54 7.16
N GLY A 348 -1.87 -8.17 8.32
CA GLY A 348 -3.07 -8.66 8.98
C GLY A 348 -4.07 -7.56 9.33
N THR A 349 -3.60 -6.43 9.84
CA THR A 349 -4.43 -5.24 10.09
C THR A 349 -5.13 -4.76 8.81
N LEU A 350 -4.37 -4.68 7.71
CA LEU A 350 -4.91 -4.29 6.41
C LEU A 350 -5.96 -5.30 5.92
N SER A 351 -5.61 -6.58 5.93
CA SER A 351 -6.48 -7.69 5.49
C SER A 351 -7.80 -7.72 6.26
N ALA A 352 -7.75 -7.65 7.58
CA ALA A 352 -8.92 -7.62 8.47
C ALA A 352 -9.80 -6.37 8.24
N SER A 353 -9.18 -5.23 7.94
CA SER A 353 -9.88 -3.96 7.70
C SER A 353 -10.58 -3.90 6.35
N GLU A 354 -10.13 -4.66 5.36
CA GLU A 354 -10.64 -4.62 3.98
C GLU A 354 -11.33 -5.92 3.55
N LEU A 355 -11.27 -6.96 4.38
CA LEU A 355 -11.66 -8.32 4.00
C LEU A 355 -10.97 -8.75 2.69
N SER A 356 -9.66 -8.48 2.58
CA SER A 356 -8.83 -8.83 1.44
C SER A 356 -8.03 -10.11 1.69
N ALA A 357 -7.87 -10.92 0.65
CA ALA A 357 -7.05 -12.12 0.74
C ALA A 357 -5.56 -11.79 0.59
N VAL A 358 -4.71 -12.50 1.32
CA VAL A 358 -3.26 -12.35 1.25
C VAL A 358 -2.60 -13.67 0.88
N ILE A 359 -1.89 -13.68 -0.24
CA ILE A 359 -1.01 -14.77 -0.63
C ILE A 359 0.41 -14.42 -0.20
N ARG A 360 0.90 -15.09 0.83
CA ARG A 360 2.31 -15.03 1.21
C ARG A 360 3.12 -15.80 0.17
N LEU A 361 4.02 -15.10 -0.54
CA LEU A 361 4.90 -15.72 -1.52
C LEU A 361 6.13 -16.36 -0.84
N PRO A 362 6.71 -17.41 -1.42
CA PRO A 362 7.94 -18.01 -0.91
C PRO A 362 9.12 -17.02 -1.09
N ASN A 363 10.18 -17.22 -0.32
CA ASN A 363 11.38 -16.36 -0.36
C ASN A 363 12.05 -16.33 -1.75
N ALA A 364 11.85 -17.33 -2.58
CA ALA A 364 12.29 -17.38 -3.97
C ALA A 364 11.87 -16.13 -4.77
N ALA A 365 10.72 -15.53 -4.46
CA ALA A 365 10.23 -14.30 -5.11
C ALA A 365 11.23 -13.12 -4.99
N ASN A 366 12.02 -13.08 -3.93
CA ASN A 366 13.04 -12.06 -3.70
C ASN A 366 14.38 -12.34 -4.40
N ARG A 367 14.54 -13.50 -5.08
CA ARG A 367 15.83 -13.90 -5.69
C ARG A 367 16.01 -13.47 -7.13
N THR A 368 15.11 -12.67 -7.65
CA THR A 368 15.09 -12.25 -9.07
C THR A 368 15.92 -10.98 -9.36
N SER A 369 16.50 -10.37 -8.34
CA SER A 369 17.25 -9.09 -8.46
C SER A 369 18.39 -9.12 -9.48
N GLY A 370 19.10 -10.24 -9.63
CA GLY A 370 20.16 -10.39 -10.63
C GLY A 370 19.66 -10.28 -12.08
N GLN A 371 18.55 -10.95 -12.38
CA GLN A 371 17.89 -10.88 -13.69
C GLN A 371 17.30 -9.49 -13.96
N VAL A 372 16.71 -8.86 -12.94
CA VAL A 372 16.19 -7.50 -13.02
C VAL A 372 17.32 -6.52 -13.35
N ARG A 373 18.44 -6.57 -12.62
CA ARG A 373 19.61 -5.74 -12.88
C ARG A 373 20.14 -5.92 -14.31
N GLN A 374 20.26 -7.16 -14.79
CA GLN A 374 20.68 -7.43 -16.17
C GLN A 374 19.69 -6.83 -17.18
N PHE A 375 18.40 -6.89 -16.92
CA PHE A 375 17.38 -6.31 -17.80
C PHE A 375 17.47 -4.78 -17.84
N VAL A 376 17.56 -4.13 -16.67
CA VAL A 376 17.63 -2.67 -16.56
C VAL A 376 18.87 -2.11 -17.28
N GLN A 377 20.01 -2.82 -17.24
CA GLN A 377 21.21 -2.42 -17.99
C GLN A 377 20.96 -2.21 -19.48
N HIS A 378 19.97 -2.91 -20.07
CA HIS A 378 19.59 -2.70 -21.48
C HIS A 378 18.84 -1.39 -21.73
N TYR A 379 18.28 -0.76 -20.71
CA TYR A 379 17.68 0.58 -20.82
C TYR A 379 18.71 1.70 -20.67
N HIS A 380 19.73 1.50 -19.83
CA HIS A 380 20.84 2.46 -19.70
C HIS A 380 21.84 2.39 -20.85
N ALA A 381 21.87 1.29 -21.61
CA ALA A 381 22.83 1.11 -22.71
C ALA A 381 22.35 1.82 -23.99
N ARG A 382 23.18 2.75 -24.52
CA ARG A 382 22.86 3.59 -25.69
C ARG A 382 22.57 2.82 -27.00
N HIS A 383 23.00 1.56 -27.13
CA HIS A 383 22.94 0.78 -28.37
C HIS A 383 22.28 -0.59 -28.20
N THR A 384 21.30 -0.71 -27.29
CA THR A 384 20.58 -1.96 -27.13
C THR A 384 19.45 -2.09 -28.15
N THR A 385 19.37 -3.24 -28.82
CA THR A 385 18.29 -3.53 -29.76
C THR A 385 17.02 -4.01 -29.04
N ASP A 386 15.86 -3.75 -29.61
CA ASP A 386 14.56 -4.27 -29.13
C ASP A 386 14.55 -5.78 -28.89
N ARG A 387 15.28 -6.53 -29.73
CA ARG A 387 15.42 -7.97 -29.59
C ARG A 387 16.11 -8.34 -28.27
N LYS A 388 17.22 -7.67 -27.93
CA LYS A 388 17.96 -7.92 -26.68
C LYS A 388 17.13 -7.56 -25.45
N ARG A 389 16.39 -6.42 -25.49
CA ARG A 389 15.46 -6.03 -24.42
C ARG A 389 14.39 -7.09 -24.21
N ARG A 390 13.74 -7.57 -25.27
CA ARG A 390 12.72 -8.63 -25.17
C ARG A 390 13.26 -9.94 -24.60
N GLU A 391 14.45 -10.35 -25.01
CA GLU A 391 15.09 -11.57 -24.49
C GLU A 391 15.41 -11.44 -23.01
N ALA A 392 15.94 -10.28 -22.59
CA ALA A 392 16.22 -9.99 -21.19
C ALA A 392 14.93 -9.92 -20.36
N PHE A 393 13.89 -9.25 -20.85
CA PHE A 393 12.60 -9.18 -20.17
C PHE A 393 11.94 -10.55 -20.00
N ARG A 394 11.97 -11.41 -21.02
CA ARG A 394 11.48 -12.78 -20.92
C ARG A 394 12.20 -13.57 -19.82
N LYS A 395 13.53 -13.40 -19.68
CA LYS A 395 14.29 -14.06 -18.61
C LYS A 395 13.82 -13.59 -17.23
N VAL A 396 13.61 -12.27 -17.05
CA VAL A 396 13.07 -11.70 -15.82
C VAL A 396 11.69 -12.26 -15.54
N GLN A 397 10.78 -12.18 -16.51
CA GLN A 397 9.42 -12.70 -16.35
C GLN A 397 9.41 -14.19 -16.00
N SER A 398 10.21 -14.99 -16.69
CA SER A 398 10.30 -16.43 -16.42
C SER A 398 10.81 -16.70 -14.99
N ALA A 399 11.80 -15.96 -14.53
CA ALA A 399 12.35 -16.10 -13.17
C ALA A 399 11.33 -15.71 -12.09
N ILE A 400 10.64 -14.58 -12.28
CA ILE A 400 9.60 -14.13 -11.34
C ILE A 400 8.43 -15.12 -11.34
N THR A 401 7.94 -15.51 -12.52
CA THR A 401 6.80 -16.41 -12.67
C THR A 401 7.09 -17.78 -12.05
N ALA A 402 8.29 -18.32 -12.27
CA ALA A 402 8.73 -19.59 -11.69
C ALA A 402 8.90 -19.55 -10.15
N SER A 403 9.01 -18.37 -9.57
CA SER A 403 9.06 -18.22 -8.11
C SER A 403 7.69 -18.22 -7.43
N VAL A 404 6.61 -18.20 -8.21
CA VAL A 404 5.22 -18.20 -7.73
C VAL A 404 4.65 -19.60 -7.91
N PRO A 405 4.17 -20.27 -6.84
CA PRO A 405 3.47 -21.55 -6.94
C PRO A 405 2.31 -21.51 -7.94
N VAL A 406 2.16 -22.57 -8.72
CA VAL A 406 1.17 -22.63 -9.82
C VAL A 406 -0.26 -22.49 -9.30
N GLU A 407 -0.53 -22.99 -8.09
CA GLU A 407 -1.83 -22.93 -7.41
C GLU A 407 -2.31 -21.51 -7.13
N PHE A 408 -1.40 -20.54 -7.10
CA PHE A 408 -1.76 -19.13 -6.83
C PHE A 408 -2.26 -18.38 -8.07
N PHE A 409 -2.00 -18.91 -9.27
CA PHE A 409 -2.38 -18.23 -10.51
C PHE A 409 -3.89 -18.13 -10.68
N GLU A 410 -4.68 -19.10 -10.19
CA GLU A 410 -6.14 -19.01 -10.23
C GLU A 410 -6.66 -17.75 -9.53
N PHE A 411 -6.05 -17.38 -8.39
CA PHE A 411 -6.43 -16.19 -7.62
C PHE A 411 -5.92 -14.89 -8.28
N ILE A 412 -4.71 -14.92 -8.85
CA ILE A 412 -4.14 -13.77 -9.57
C ILE A 412 -4.99 -13.46 -10.81
N GLU A 413 -5.37 -14.47 -11.58
CA GLU A 413 -6.24 -14.33 -12.75
C GLU A 413 -7.65 -13.89 -12.36
N GLY A 414 -8.20 -14.46 -11.29
CA GLY A 414 -9.54 -14.17 -10.79
C GLY A 414 -9.69 -12.86 -10.01
N ALA A 415 -8.61 -12.13 -9.73
CA ALA A 415 -8.68 -10.88 -8.97
C ALA A 415 -9.46 -9.79 -9.74
N LYS A 416 -10.65 -9.43 -9.24
CA LYS A 416 -11.57 -8.48 -9.91
C LYS A 416 -11.31 -7.02 -9.53
N ASP A 417 -11.09 -6.73 -8.25
CA ASP A 417 -10.96 -5.36 -7.72
C ASP A 417 -9.50 -4.84 -7.80
N GLY A 418 -8.59 -5.60 -8.42
CA GLY A 418 -7.17 -5.29 -8.50
C GLY A 418 -6.31 -6.13 -7.55
N ILE A 419 -5.00 -5.91 -7.64
CA ILE A 419 -3.99 -6.63 -6.86
C ILE A 419 -3.06 -5.62 -6.18
N ARG A 420 -2.81 -5.80 -4.90
CA ARG A 420 -1.79 -5.06 -4.15
C ARG A 420 -0.52 -5.91 -4.05
N LEU A 421 0.60 -5.36 -4.49
CA LEU A 421 1.91 -5.99 -4.38
C LEU A 421 2.62 -5.45 -3.14
N ILE A 422 2.66 -6.23 -2.09
CA ILE A 422 3.37 -5.89 -0.84
C ILE A 422 4.76 -6.53 -0.92
N SER A 423 5.67 -5.85 -1.59
CA SER A 423 6.98 -6.42 -1.92
C SER A 423 7.95 -5.38 -2.47
N ASP A 424 9.23 -5.62 -2.27
CA ASP A 424 10.31 -4.91 -2.98
C ASP A 424 10.65 -5.58 -4.32
N ALA A 425 10.30 -6.86 -4.50
CA ALA A 425 10.48 -7.56 -5.77
C ALA A 425 9.51 -7.04 -6.85
N HIS A 426 9.90 -7.19 -8.12
CA HIS A 426 9.13 -6.70 -9.28
C HIS A 426 8.03 -7.68 -9.70
N LEU A 427 7.09 -7.95 -8.79
CA LEU A 427 5.96 -8.85 -9.00
C LEU A 427 4.98 -8.35 -10.06
N GLU A 428 4.99 -7.06 -10.37
CA GLU A 428 4.20 -6.43 -11.45
C GLU A 428 4.49 -7.03 -12.83
N TRP A 429 5.62 -7.73 -12.98
CA TRP A 429 6.00 -8.41 -14.22
C TRP A 429 5.69 -9.91 -14.24
N ILE A 430 5.01 -10.47 -13.24
CA ILE A 430 4.49 -11.85 -13.30
C ILE A 430 3.75 -12.06 -14.63
N ASN A 431 4.08 -13.15 -15.31
CA ASN A 431 3.45 -13.48 -16.59
C ASN A 431 2.14 -14.22 -16.36
N VAL A 432 1.03 -13.61 -16.78
CA VAL A 432 -0.29 -14.24 -16.83
C VAL A 432 -0.77 -14.22 -18.28
N ARG A 433 -1.15 -15.35 -18.83
CA ARG A 433 -1.60 -15.50 -20.22
C ARG A 433 -0.68 -14.85 -21.27
N GLY A 434 0.61 -14.79 -20.95
CA GLY A 434 1.64 -14.27 -21.87
C GLY A 434 1.94 -12.77 -21.77
N LEU A 435 1.30 -12.05 -20.86
CA LEU A 435 1.52 -10.62 -20.59
C LEU A 435 1.84 -10.37 -19.11
N PRO A 436 2.58 -9.28 -18.78
CA PRO A 436 2.77 -8.89 -17.37
C PRO A 436 1.44 -8.48 -16.72
N ILE A 437 1.28 -8.78 -15.44
CA ILE A 437 0.02 -8.46 -14.73
C ILE A 437 -0.26 -6.95 -14.67
N CYS A 438 0.77 -6.09 -14.65
CA CYS A 438 0.59 -4.64 -14.59
C CYS A 438 -0.14 -4.04 -15.80
N VAL A 439 -0.11 -4.71 -16.95
CA VAL A 439 -0.85 -4.28 -18.15
C VAL A 439 -2.20 -5.00 -18.31
N GLN A 440 -2.60 -5.82 -17.35
CA GLN A 440 -3.86 -6.58 -17.41
C GLN A 440 -4.79 -6.24 -16.25
N LYS A 441 -4.24 -6.06 -15.06
CA LYS A 441 -5.00 -5.78 -13.82
C LYS A 441 -4.67 -4.39 -13.28
N ASN A 442 -5.54 -3.88 -12.43
CA ASN A 442 -5.23 -2.69 -11.64
C ASN A 442 -4.22 -3.10 -10.56
N ILE A 443 -3.02 -2.53 -10.60
CA ILE A 443 -1.92 -2.90 -9.72
C ILE A 443 -1.46 -1.69 -8.93
N THR A 444 -1.33 -1.85 -7.62
CA THR A 444 -0.59 -0.93 -6.77
C THR A 444 0.52 -1.66 -6.04
N LYS A 445 1.61 -0.96 -5.71
CA LYS A 445 2.75 -1.52 -4.98
C LYS A 445 2.94 -0.78 -3.65
N VAL A 446 3.08 -1.56 -2.60
CA VAL A 446 3.49 -1.10 -1.28
C VAL A 446 4.88 -1.67 -1.02
N PRO A 447 5.93 -0.83 -0.99
CA PRO A 447 7.29 -1.28 -0.69
C PRO A 447 7.36 -1.78 0.75
N VAL A 448 8.12 -2.84 0.98
CA VAL A 448 8.30 -3.43 2.32
C VAL A 448 9.50 -2.79 3.03
N THR A 449 10.40 -2.18 2.30
CA THR A 449 11.56 -1.46 2.79
C THR A 449 11.51 0.00 2.33
N PRO A 450 11.69 1.00 3.24
CA PRO A 450 11.95 0.86 4.69
C PRO A 450 10.71 0.48 5.50
N GLY A 451 10.93 -0.29 6.57
CA GLY A 451 9.85 -0.87 7.36
C GLY A 451 8.91 0.15 8.01
N ASN A 452 9.42 1.28 8.44
CA ASN A 452 8.56 2.33 9.02
C ASN A 452 7.62 2.94 7.96
N LEU A 453 8.10 3.17 6.74
CA LEU A 453 7.24 3.60 5.62
C LEU A 453 6.22 2.50 5.26
N PHE A 454 6.66 1.24 5.23
CA PHE A 454 5.76 0.10 5.00
C PHE A 454 4.60 0.09 5.99
N ILE A 455 4.88 0.24 7.31
CA ILE A 455 3.82 0.31 8.32
C ILE A 455 2.83 1.42 8.00
N GLU A 456 3.33 2.62 7.70
CA GLU A 456 2.46 3.74 7.32
C GLU A 456 1.60 3.42 6.10
N GLN A 457 2.13 2.69 5.11
CA GLN A 457 1.40 2.36 3.88
C GLN A 457 0.37 1.24 4.08
N VAL A 458 0.63 0.24 4.93
CA VAL A 458 -0.31 -0.87 5.15
C VAL A 458 -1.34 -0.60 6.25
N LEU A 459 -1.13 0.37 7.13
CA LEU A 459 -2.17 0.75 8.08
C LEU A 459 -3.36 1.37 7.34
N PRO A 460 -4.58 0.95 7.66
CA PRO A 460 -5.79 1.47 7.05
C PRO A 460 -5.88 2.98 7.16
N LYS A 461 -6.28 3.63 6.08
CA LYS A 461 -6.36 5.09 5.98
C LYS A 461 -7.79 5.50 5.68
N LYS A 462 -8.22 6.63 6.24
CA LYS A 462 -9.49 7.26 5.82
C LYS A 462 -9.44 7.57 4.32
N TYR A 463 -10.50 7.27 3.63
CA TYR A 463 -10.61 7.51 2.20
C TYR A 463 -10.66 9.02 1.92
N ILE A 464 -10.06 9.43 0.81
CA ILE A 464 -10.10 10.80 0.29
C ILE A 464 -11.20 10.83 -0.76
N HIS A 465 -12.22 11.64 -0.53
CA HIS A 465 -13.34 11.82 -1.44
C HIS A 465 -13.14 13.10 -2.24
N LEU A 466 -12.86 12.96 -3.52
CA LEU A 466 -12.66 14.03 -4.48
C LEU A 466 -13.82 14.05 -5.49
N THR A 467 -13.91 15.16 -6.21
CA THR A 467 -14.76 15.31 -7.39
C THR A 467 -13.90 15.72 -8.59
N THR A 468 -14.48 15.83 -9.75
CA THR A 468 -13.75 16.33 -10.92
C THR A 468 -13.29 17.78 -10.75
N SER A 469 -13.98 18.57 -9.90
CA SER A 469 -13.57 19.94 -9.58
C SER A 469 -12.29 20.03 -8.76
N ASP A 470 -11.95 19.02 -7.98
CA ASP A 470 -10.67 18.97 -7.23
C ASP A 470 -9.44 18.81 -8.14
N PHE A 471 -9.66 18.64 -9.45
CA PHE A 471 -8.62 18.62 -10.48
C PHE A 471 -8.69 19.82 -11.46
N GLU A 472 -9.52 20.83 -11.19
CA GLU A 472 -9.60 22.04 -12.03
C GLU A 472 -8.30 22.84 -12.06
N GLU A 473 -7.46 22.71 -11.04
CA GLU A 473 -6.09 23.22 -11.05
C GLU A 473 -5.11 22.05 -10.84
N VAL A 474 -4.08 21.97 -11.69
CA VAL A 474 -3.00 21.02 -11.59
C VAL A 474 -1.67 21.74 -11.48
N LEU A 475 -0.88 21.44 -10.45
CA LEU A 475 0.46 22.00 -10.26
C LEU A 475 1.49 21.20 -11.04
N ILE A 476 2.25 21.88 -11.90
CA ILE A 476 3.43 21.34 -12.58
C ILE A 476 4.67 22.00 -12.00
N LEU A 477 5.54 21.17 -11.43
CA LEU A 477 6.84 21.57 -10.90
C LEU A 477 7.89 21.35 -12.00
N SER A 478 8.25 22.39 -12.72
CA SER A 478 9.20 22.33 -13.83
C SER A 478 10.62 22.58 -13.34
N ALA A 479 11.51 21.61 -13.56
CA ALA A 479 12.91 21.65 -13.16
C ALA A 479 13.88 21.54 -14.34
N LEU A 480 13.43 21.88 -15.56
CA LEU A 480 14.24 21.87 -16.77
C LEU A 480 14.70 23.28 -17.14
N ASP A 481 15.99 23.43 -17.47
CA ASP A 481 16.48 24.67 -18.09
C ASP A 481 15.97 24.78 -19.53
N LYS A 482 15.80 26.00 -20.01
CA LYS A 482 15.36 26.23 -21.42
C LYS A 482 16.35 25.72 -22.46
N SER A 483 17.61 25.59 -22.10
CA SER A 483 18.67 25.01 -22.94
C SER A 483 18.71 23.49 -22.92
N ASP A 484 17.97 22.85 -22.03
CA ASP A 484 17.92 21.39 -21.94
C ASP A 484 17.27 20.79 -23.19
N PRO A 485 17.87 19.76 -23.82
CA PRO A 485 17.33 19.15 -25.05
C PRO A 485 15.91 18.58 -24.91
N ILE A 486 15.46 18.26 -23.68
CA ILE A 486 14.12 17.71 -23.45
C ILE A 486 13.12 18.79 -23.03
N SER A 487 13.58 20.02 -22.77
CA SER A 487 12.74 21.14 -22.38
C SER A 487 11.67 21.43 -23.39
N GLY A 488 10.82 21.39 -23.80
CA GLY A 488 9.83 21.67 -24.85
C GLY A 488 9.00 20.45 -25.24
N PHE A 489 9.40 19.23 -24.89
CA PHE A 489 8.56 18.07 -25.19
C PHE A 489 7.27 18.06 -24.38
N PHE A 490 7.35 18.54 -23.15
CA PHE A 490 6.20 18.65 -22.27
C PHE A 490 5.19 19.67 -22.82
N ASP A 491 5.66 20.87 -23.22
CA ASP A 491 4.83 21.93 -23.80
C ASP A 491 4.16 21.48 -25.11
N VAL A 492 4.92 20.78 -25.97
CA VAL A 492 4.40 20.23 -27.24
C VAL A 492 3.30 19.20 -26.95
N ALA A 493 3.53 18.29 -25.99
CA ALA A 493 2.55 17.28 -25.63
C ALA A 493 1.30 17.91 -25.01
N LEU A 494 1.45 18.85 -24.09
CA LEU A 494 0.32 19.56 -23.48
C LEU A 494 -0.48 20.29 -24.54
N SER A 495 0.16 21.08 -25.42
CA SER A 495 -0.51 21.84 -26.49
C SER A 495 -1.31 20.95 -27.43
N ALA A 496 -0.81 19.73 -27.73
CA ALA A 496 -1.51 18.75 -28.56
C ALA A 496 -2.81 18.23 -27.93
N PHE A 497 -2.88 18.13 -26.62
CA PHE A 497 -4.05 17.65 -25.88
C PHE A 497 -4.89 18.75 -25.24
N GLU A 498 -4.36 19.98 -25.14
CA GLU A 498 -5.01 21.13 -24.50
C GLU A 498 -6.45 21.38 -25.00
N PRO A 499 -6.78 21.29 -26.31
CA PRO A 499 -8.16 21.47 -26.77
C PRO A 499 -9.17 20.53 -26.12
N HIS A 500 -8.72 19.42 -25.53
CA HIS A 500 -9.57 18.43 -24.89
C HIS A 500 -9.78 18.66 -23.38
N PHE A 501 -8.98 19.50 -22.74
CA PHE A 501 -9.06 19.72 -21.28
C PHE A 501 -8.98 21.19 -20.86
N ARG A 502 -8.67 22.15 -21.76
CA ARG A 502 -8.50 23.59 -21.47
C ARG A 502 -9.62 24.19 -20.63
N ASP A 503 -10.87 23.87 -20.97
CA ASP A 503 -12.04 24.43 -20.28
C ASP A 503 -12.32 23.79 -18.91
N LYS A 504 -11.53 22.78 -18.52
CA LYS A 504 -11.75 21.97 -17.31
C LYS A 504 -10.55 21.90 -16.38
N ILE A 505 -9.35 22.07 -16.90
CA ILE A 505 -8.12 22.01 -16.13
C ILE A 505 -7.26 23.22 -16.42
N ARG A 506 -6.96 23.98 -15.40
CA ARG A 506 -5.97 25.06 -15.42
C ARG A 506 -4.63 24.51 -14.95
N ILE A 507 -3.61 24.71 -15.75
CA ILE A 507 -2.24 24.35 -15.40
C ILE A 507 -1.60 25.52 -14.67
N ARG A 508 -1.10 25.27 -13.46
CA ARG A 508 -0.22 26.15 -12.70
C ARG A 508 1.19 25.61 -12.78
N GLU A 509 2.05 26.27 -13.53
CA GLU A 509 3.45 25.90 -13.66
C GLU A 509 4.33 26.72 -12.72
N GLU A 510 5.18 26.03 -11.94
CA GLU A 510 6.17 26.64 -11.05
C GLU A 510 7.57 26.14 -11.40
N ARG A 511 8.51 27.07 -11.63
CA ARG A 511 9.91 26.71 -11.88
C ARG A 511 10.65 26.52 -10.57
N ILE A 512 11.21 25.35 -10.38
CA ILE A 512 11.81 24.93 -9.10
C ILE A 512 13.34 24.96 -9.22
N ARG A 513 13.98 25.92 -8.54
CA ARG A 513 15.42 26.07 -8.55
C ARG A 513 16.12 25.25 -7.47
N ASN A 514 15.51 25.22 -6.27
CA ASN A 514 16.07 24.63 -5.06
C ASN A 514 14.96 24.02 -4.18
N LYS A 515 15.34 23.42 -3.06
CA LYS A 515 14.41 22.76 -2.14
C LYS A 515 13.41 23.72 -1.49
N GLU A 516 13.82 24.95 -1.25
CA GLU A 516 12.97 26.00 -0.66
C GLU A 516 11.84 26.36 -1.63
N ASP A 517 12.12 26.49 -2.93
CA ASP A 517 11.10 26.71 -3.96
C ASP A 517 10.14 25.51 -4.02
N LEU A 518 10.67 24.30 -3.97
CA LEU A 518 9.85 23.09 -3.98
C LEU A 518 8.87 23.06 -2.79
N VAL A 519 9.36 23.34 -1.59
CA VAL A 519 8.54 23.37 -0.38
C VAL A 519 7.52 24.50 -0.44
N ALA A 520 7.92 25.69 -0.92
CA ALA A 520 7.02 26.84 -1.07
C ALA A 520 5.90 26.55 -2.07
N ALA A 521 6.23 25.97 -3.23
CA ALA A 521 5.24 25.58 -4.24
C ALA A 521 4.24 24.56 -3.69
N LEU A 522 4.72 23.50 -3.02
CA LEU A 522 3.86 22.49 -2.41
C LEU A 522 2.96 23.09 -1.30
N ASN A 523 3.50 23.97 -0.46
CA ASN A 523 2.73 24.58 0.64
C ASN A 523 1.68 25.58 0.17
N SER A 524 1.90 26.22 -0.98
CA SER A 524 0.97 27.20 -1.58
C SER A 524 -0.12 26.56 -2.44
N TYR A 525 -0.09 25.25 -2.63
CA TYR A 525 -1.01 24.52 -3.51
C TYR A 525 -2.02 23.71 -2.70
N ASP A 526 -3.31 23.96 -2.96
CA ASP A 526 -4.43 23.29 -2.28
C ASP A 526 -5.08 22.19 -3.11
N GLY A 527 -4.64 21.98 -4.35
CA GLY A 527 -5.21 20.97 -5.26
C GLY A 527 -4.76 19.54 -4.95
N SER A 528 -5.28 18.60 -5.74
CA SER A 528 -5.15 17.16 -5.48
C SER A 528 -4.07 16.46 -6.30
N LEU A 529 -3.56 17.08 -7.37
CA LEU A 529 -2.60 16.48 -8.31
C LEU A 529 -1.40 17.39 -8.54
N VAL A 530 -0.21 16.89 -8.25
CA VAL A 530 1.06 17.52 -8.61
C VAL A 530 1.84 16.66 -9.58
N ILE A 531 2.46 17.28 -10.57
CA ILE A 531 3.31 16.64 -11.57
C ILE A 531 4.70 17.27 -11.47
N PHE A 532 5.73 16.46 -11.29
CA PHE A 532 7.11 16.90 -11.40
C PHE A 532 7.61 16.60 -12.82
N ASP A 533 8.13 17.59 -13.51
CA ASP A 533 8.75 17.46 -14.85
C ASP A 533 10.22 17.85 -14.77
N GLY A 534 11.11 16.87 -15.02
CA GLY A 534 12.54 17.08 -14.88
C GLY A 534 13.37 15.81 -14.96
N HIS A 535 14.62 15.91 -14.53
CA HIS A 535 15.50 14.77 -14.44
C HIS A 535 15.45 14.10 -13.08
N GLY A 536 15.50 12.77 -13.06
CA GLY A 536 15.71 11.95 -11.89
C GLY A 536 16.94 11.05 -12.06
N GLY A 537 17.53 10.67 -10.96
CA GLY A 537 18.67 9.77 -10.97
C GLY A 537 18.79 8.97 -9.68
N HIS A 538 19.35 7.77 -9.80
CA HIS A 538 19.58 6.90 -8.66
C HIS A 538 20.92 6.18 -8.83
N GLU A 539 21.95 6.68 -8.15
CA GLU A 539 23.27 6.04 -8.13
C GLU A 539 23.27 4.82 -7.20
N GLU A 540 24.17 3.89 -7.47
CA GLU A 540 24.39 2.73 -6.61
C GLU A 540 24.82 3.20 -5.20
N ASP A 541 24.24 2.62 -4.16
CA ASP A 541 24.53 2.92 -2.74
C ASP A 541 24.25 4.37 -2.26
N LYS A 542 23.51 5.18 -3.05
CA LYS A 542 23.04 6.51 -2.63
C LYS A 542 21.50 6.58 -2.67
N PRO A 543 20.88 7.53 -1.97
CA PRO A 543 19.47 7.86 -2.20
C PRO A 543 19.24 8.36 -3.63
N ALA A 544 18.05 8.10 -4.15
CA ALA A 544 17.63 8.71 -5.40
C ALA A 544 17.43 10.22 -5.24
N VAL A 545 17.71 10.95 -6.30
CA VAL A 545 17.60 12.41 -6.32
C VAL A 545 16.74 12.89 -7.48
N LEU A 546 16.07 14.02 -7.28
CA LEU A 546 15.55 14.86 -8.36
C LEU A 546 16.54 15.98 -8.63
N GLN A 547 16.80 16.22 -9.91
CA GLN A 547 17.58 17.36 -10.36
C GLN A 547 16.67 18.57 -10.42
N LEU A 548 16.93 19.57 -9.60
CA LEU A 548 16.34 20.89 -9.68
C LEU A 548 17.22 21.79 -10.55
N LEU A 549 16.80 23.03 -10.82
CA LEU A 549 17.57 23.91 -11.70
C LEU A 549 18.97 24.23 -11.14
N ASP A 550 19.10 24.42 -9.85
CA ASP A 550 20.35 24.85 -9.21
C ASP A 550 20.97 23.76 -8.29
N GLU A 551 20.21 22.72 -7.92
CA GLU A 551 20.70 21.65 -7.04
C GLU A 551 20.02 20.32 -7.31
N SER A 552 20.57 19.24 -6.72
CA SER A 552 19.91 17.91 -6.66
C SER A 552 19.40 17.67 -5.27
N ILE A 553 18.18 17.14 -5.15
CA ILE A 553 17.52 16.90 -3.86
C ILE A 553 17.15 15.44 -3.65
N ASP A 554 17.48 14.93 -2.46
CA ASP A 554 16.89 13.73 -1.90
C ASP A 554 15.58 14.10 -1.16
N ILE A 555 14.45 13.61 -1.65
CA ILE A 555 13.11 13.93 -1.12
C ILE A 555 12.95 13.52 0.36
N TRP A 556 13.66 12.50 0.82
CA TRP A 556 13.62 12.09 2.23
C TRP A 556 14.08 13.19 3.19
N GLN A 557 14.92 14.10 2.75
CA GLN A 557 15.39 15.24 3.56
C GLN A 557 14.25 16.22 3.88
N LEU A 558 13.18 16.24 3.07
CA LEU A 558 12.03 17.12 3.28
C LEU A 558 11.13 16.70 4.45
N GLN A 559 11.27 15.49 4.98
CA GLN A 559 10.49 15.04 6.16
C GLN A 559 10.60 16.02 7.34
N ARG A 560 11.77 16.63 7.52
CA ARG A 560 12.00 17.62 8.60
C ARG A 560 11.26 18.93 8.35
N MET A 561 11.04 19.30 7.11
CA MET A 561 10.36 20.54 6.70
C MET A 561 8.84 20.39 6.66
N ARG A 562 8.35 19.15 6.63
CA ARG A 562 6.92 18.78 6.62
C ARG A 562 6.10 19.55 5.58
N PRO A 563 6.47 19.51 4.29
CA PRO A 563 5.70 20.17 3.26
C PRO A 563 4.28 19.60 3.17
N ARG A 564 3.35 20.41 2.75
CA ARG A 564 2.00 19.95 2.41
C ARG A 564 2.04 19.29 1.04
N VAL A 565 1.96 17.97 1.00
CA VAL A 565 2.02 17.21 -0.25
C VAL A 565 0.60 16.87 -0.73
N PRO A 566 0.26 17.13 -2.01
CA PRO A 566 -0.99 16.68 -2.59
C PRO A 566 -1.13 15.16 -2.52
N PRO A 567 -2.36 14.63 -2.44
CA PRO A 567 -2.57 13.18 -2.33
C PRO A 567 -2.04 12.39 -3.53
N VAL A 568 -1.99 13.00 -4.71
CA VAL A 568 -1.52 12.37 -5.95
C VAL A 568 -0.26 13.07 -6.46
N VAL A 569 0.81 12.31 -6.62
CA VAL A 569 2.08 12.78 -7.19
C VAL A 569 2.40 11.96 -8.44
N VAL A 570 2.73 12.64 -9.54
CA VAL A 570 3.18 12.03 -10.80
C VAL A 570 4.61 12.51 -11.08
N LEU A 571 5.53 11.57 -11.23
CA LEU A 571 6.94 11.85 -11.49
C LEU A 571 7.27 11.61 -12.97
N SER A 572 7.26 12.68 -13.78
CA SER A 572 7.75 12.70 -15.15
C SER A 572 9.27 12.86 -15.15
N ALA A 573 9.96 11.89 -14.55
CA ALA A 573 11.40 11.84 -14.40
C ALA A 573 11.88 10.38 -14.40
N CYS A 574 13.14 10.16 -14.82
CA CYS A 574 13.71 8.82 -14.89
C CYS A 574 14.09 8.26 -13.53
N ASP A 575 14.09 6.93 -13.40
CA ASP A 575 14.64 6.19 -12.23
C ASP A 575 14.10 6.64 -10.87
N THR A 576 12.89 7.19 -10.83
CA THR A 576 12.27 7.67 -9.58
C THR A 576 11.90 6.54 -8.61
N HIS A 577 11.85 5.29 -9.12
CA HIS A 577 11.76 4.06 -8.35
C HIS A 577 12.61 2.96 -9.00
N ALA A 578 13.89 3.25 -9.25
CA ALA A 578 14.79 2.41 -10.02
C ALA A 578 14.79 0.93 -9.58
N ALA A 579 14.56 0.02 -10.54
CA ALA A 579 14.34 -1.39 -10.27
C ALA A 579 15.57 -2.15 -9.80
N ASP A 580 16.77 -1.65 -10.07
CA ASP A 580 18.05 -2.30 -9.78
C ASP A 580 18.85 -1.60 -8.65
N ARG A 581 18.23 -0.66 -7.94
CA ARG A 581 18.86 0.16 -6.91
C ARG A 581 18.31 -0.16 -5.50
N ASN A 582 18.78 0.60 -4.52
CA ASN A 582 18.27 0.52 -3.15
C ASN A 582 16.86 1.12 -3.00
N HIS A 583 16.26 0.99 -1.82
CA HIS A 583 14.88 1.38 -1.56
C HIS A 583 14.70 2.86 -1.14
N ALA A 584 15.80 3.64 -1.06
CA ALA A 584 15.73 5.08 -0.83
C ALA A 584 15.39 5.84 -2.12
N THR A 585 14.27 5.48 -2.74
CA THR A 585 13.81 6.02 -4.02
C THR A 585 13.09 7.35 -3.83
N THR A 586 13.06 8.18 -4.87
CA THR A 586 12.30 9.44 -4.89
C THR A 586 10.81 9.20 -4.62
N ALA A 587 10.24 8.18 -5.24
CA ALA A 587 8.83 7.84 -5.06
C ALA A 587 8.51 7.44 -3.61
N ASN A 588 9.36 6.63 -2.97
CA ASN A 588 9.22 6.31 -1.55
C ASN A 588 9.39 7.57 -0.67
N GLY A 589 10.27 8.49 -1.06
CA GLY A 589 10.44 9.78 -0.39
C GLY A 589 9.15 10.60 -0.38
N PHE A 590 8.44 10.70 -1.51
CA PHE A 590 7.15 11.39 -1.57
C PHE A 590 6.06 10.71 -0.72
N LEU A 591 6.01 9.38 -0.69
CA LEU A 591 5.13 8.65 0.23
C LEU A 591 5.46 8.97 1.69
N ALA A 592 6.74 9.03 2.05
CA ALA A 592 7.21 9.31 3.40
C ALA A 592 6.93 10.76 3.88
N ILE A 593 6.80 11.72 2.96
CA ILE A 593 6.42 13.10 3.29
C ILE A 593 4.92 13.37 3.18
N GLY A 594 4.11 12.35 2.88
CA GLY A 594 2.65 12.41 3.02
C GLY A 594 1.83 12.26 1.73
N ALA A 595 2.42 11.99 0.57
CA ALA A 595 1.66 11.60 -0.62
C ALA A 595 0.85 10.32 -0.34
N ARG A 596 -0.40 10.29 -0.78
CA ARG A 596 -1.23 9.09 -0.69
C ARG A 596 -0.80 8.05 -1.72
N THR A 597 -0.41 8.52 -2.89
CA THR A 597 0.02 7.68 -4.00
C THR A 597 1.00 8.42 -4.91
N VAL A 598 1.94 7.67 -5.48
CA VAL A 598 2.96 8.19 -6.39
C VAL A 598 3.01 7.32 -7.64
N LEU A 599 2.95 7.93 -8.81
CA LEU A 599 3.29 7.27 -10.07
C LEU A 599 4.76 7.55 -10.39
N GLY A 600 5.60 6.52 -10.32
CA GLY A 600 7.03 6.61 -10.59
C GLY A 600 7.47 5.75 -11.77
N SER A 601 8.74 5.91 -12.18
CA SER A 601 9.37 5.11 -13.23
C SER A 601 10.40 4.15 -12.65
N VAL A 602 10.42 2.90 -13.14
CA VAL A 602 11.33 1.84 -12.69
C VAL A 602 12.62 1.76 -13.50
N PHE A 603 12.68 2.45 -14.63
CA PHE A 603 13.86 2.65 -15.49
C PHE A 603 13.65 3.89 -16.39
N PRO A 604 14.69 4.33 -17.15
CA PRO A 604 14.58 5.50 -17.99
C PRO A 604 13.47 5.40 -19.03
N ILE A 605 12.73 6.49 -19.20
CA ILE A 605 11.66 6.63 -20.19
C ILE A 605 12.07 7.71 -21.20
N ASP A 606 11.71 7.53 -22.46
CA ASP A 606 11.85 8.58 -23.47
C ASP A 606 11.02 9.80 -23.06
N ALA A 607 11.63 11.00 -23.10
CA ALA A 607 10.99 12.21 -22.61
C ALA A 607 9.71 12.59 -23.37
N ARG A 608 9.61 12.25 -24.67
CA ARG A 608 8.40 12.48 -25.47
C ARG A 608 7.27 11.55 -25.04
N ASP A 609 7.60 10.29 -24.75
CA ASP A 609 6.62 9.32 -24.27
C ASP A 609 6.14 9.69 -22.86
N ALA A 610 7.05 10.14 -21.99
CA ALA A 610 6.70 10.62 -20.64
C ALA A 610 5.78 11.85 -20.70
N ALA A 611 6.13 12.85 -21.47
CA ALA A 611 5.32 14.06 -21.70
C ALA A 611 3.93 13.71 -22.29
N SER A 612 3.89 12.83 -23.28
CA SER A 612 2.64 12.36 -23.90
C SER A 612 1.77 11.58 -22.91
N PHE A 613 2.38 10.79 -22.04
CA PHE A 613 1.65 10.05 -21.01
C PHE A 613 0.97 11.01 -20.04
N VAL A 614 1.67 12.03 -19.55
CA VAL A 614 1.12 13.04 -18.64
C VAL A 614 -0.01 13.83 -19.29
N ALA A 615 0.20 14.33 -20.52
CA ALA A 615 -0.85 15.06 -21.24
C ALA A 615 -2.13 14.21 -21.45
N ARG A 616 -1.96 12.92 -21.74
CA ARG A 616 -3.08 11.96 -21.84
C ARG A 616 -3.73 11.67 -20.51
N LEU A 617 -2.98 11.70 -19.38
CA LEU A 617 -3.55 11.58 -18.05
C LEU A 617 -4.46 12.76 -17.73
N LEU A 618 -4.04 13.99 -18.02
CA LEU A 618 -4.87 15.19 -17.85
C LEU A 618 -6.14 15.10 -18.71
N TYR A 619 -6.01 14.69 -19.96
CA TYR A 619 -7.17 14.43 -20.83
C TYR A 619 -8.09 13.35 -20.23
N ARG A 620 -7.52 12.27 -19.68
CA ARG A 620 -8.31 11.20 -19.05
C ARG A 620 -9.09 11.70 -17.84
N VAL A 621 -8.48 12.51 -16.98
CA VAL A 621 -9.16 13.11 -15.83
C VAL A 621 -10.27 14.06 -16.29
N ALA A 622 -10.00 14.91 -17.28
CA ALA A 622 -10.94 15.91 -17.76
C ALA A 622 -12.12 15.36 -18.56
N ALA A 623 -11.92 14.27 -19.32
CA ALA A 623 -12.93 13.75 -20.26
C ALA A 623 -13.43 12.35 -19.90
N PHE A 624 -12.53 11.39 -19.63
CA PHE A 624 -12.93 10.01 -19.35
C PHE A 624 -13.64 9.87 -18.00
N VAL A 625 -13.13 10.49 -16.94
CA VAL A 625 -13.73 10.38 -15.61
C VAL A 625 -15.18 10.84 -15.63
N PRO A 626 -15.52 12.07 -16.11
CA PRO A 626 -16.90 12.50 -16.24
C PRO A 626 -17.75 11.61 -17.15
N ALA A 627 -17.18 11.14 -18.27
CA ALA A 627 -17.92 10.25 -19.20
C ALA A 627 -18.21 8.89 -18.58
N SER A 628 -17.28 8.33 -17.83
CA SER A 628 -17.43 7.08 -17.10
C SER A 628 -18.49 7.20 -16.00
N HIS A 629 -18.49 8.30 -15.24
CA HIS A 629 -19.53 8.58 -14.27
C HIS A 629 -20.92 8.63 -14.91
N LYS A 630 -21.06 9.35 -16.02
CA LYS A 630 -22.31 9.46 -16.76
C LYS A 630 -22.79 8.10 -17.30
N MET A 631 -21.88 7.27 -17.77
CA MET A 631 -22.19 5.97 -18.37
C MET A 631 -22.56 4.92 -17.33
N PHE A 632 -21.82 4.85 -16.24
CA PHE A 632 -21.94 3.78 -15.25
C PHE A 632 -22.61 4.21 -13.94
N ASN A 633 -22.92 5.49 -13.80
CA ASN A 633 -23.51 6.09 -12.58
C ASN A 633 -22.78 5.62 -11.29
N ARG A 634 -21.47 5.68 -11.28
CA ARG A 634 -20.64 5.23 -10.15
C ARG A 634 -19.37 6.05 -10.00
N SER A 635 -18.85 6.11 -8.79
CA SER A 635 -17.53 6.66 -8.50
C SER A 635 -16.41 5.80 -9.07
N LEU A 636 -15.25 6.39 -9.27
CA LEU A 636 -14.02 5.70 -9.63
C LEU A 636 -12.99 5.86 -8.52
N ASN A 637 -12.07 4.93 -8.37
CA ASN A 637 -10.88 5.17 -7.57
C ASN A 637 -9.66 5.50 -8.46
N TRP A 638 -8.64 6.11 -7.85
CA TRP A 638 -7.45 6.52 -8.60
C TRP A 638 -6.69 5.34 -9.20
N LEU A 639 -6.75 4.17 -8.56
CA LEU A 639 -6.14 2.94 -9.07
C LEU A 639 -6.78 2.50 -10.41
N GLU A 640 -8.10 2.63 -10.56
CA GLU A 640 -8.82 2.35 -11.83
C GLU A 640 -8.41 3.35 -12.92
N ILE A 641 -8.25 4.63 -12.56
CA ILE A 641 -7.86 5.69 -13.51
C ILE A 641 -6.47 5.40 -14.08
N ILE A 642 -5.48 5.15 -13.22
CA ILE A 642 -4.09 4.89 -13.64
C ILE A 642 -3.96 3.50 -14.28
N GLY A 643 -4.59 2.47 -13.75
CA GLY A 643 -4.58 1.13 -14.34
C GLY A 643 -5.10 1.14 -15.79
N GLY A 644 -6.16 1.91 -16.06
CA GLY A 644 -6.64 2.15 -17.40
C GLY A 644 -5.62 2.86 -18.29
N MET A 645 -4.91 3.87 -17.75
CA MET A 645 -3.83 4.57 -18.49
C MET A 645 -2.70 3.63 -18.91
N ILE A 646 -2.25 2.77 -18.00
CA ILE A 646 -1.18 1.79 -18.28
C ILE A 646 -1.60 0.81 -19.38
N ARG A 647 -2.83 0.28 -19.31
CA ARG A 647 -3.38 -0.60 -20.35
C ARG A 647 -3.52 0.10 -21.71
N MET A 648 -3.98 1.35 -21.71
CA MET A 648 -4.08 2.16 -22.94
C MET A 648 -2.73 2.50 -23.53
N GLN A 649 -1.69 2.66 -22.72
CA GLN A 649 -0.32 2.87 -23.20
C GLN A 649 0.16 1.64 -23.99
N LEU A 650 -0.01 0.42 -23.44
CA LEU A 650 0.32 -0.79 -24.16
C LEU A 650 -0.49 -0.93 -25.47
N LEU A 651 -1.77 -0.65 -25.44
CA LEU A 651 -2.62 -0.67 -26.63
C LEU A 651 -2.09 0.26 -27.72
N THR A 652 -1.71 1.48 -27.34
CA THR A 652 -1.14 2.47 -28.27
C THR A 652 0.19 1.99 -28.86
N ASP A 653 1.09 1.48 -28.01
CA ASP A 653 2.40 0.99 -28.44
C ASP A 653 2.25 -0.25 -29.34
N PHE A 654 1.30 -1.11 -29.04
CA PHE A 654 0.96 -2.26 -29.86
C PHE A 654 0.43 -1.86 -31.24
N CYS A 655 -0.57 -0.96 -31.31
CA CYS A 655 -1.13 -0.51 -32.60
C CYS A 655 -0.09 0.23 -33.42
N ARG A 656 0.77 1.09 -32.83
CA ARG A 656 1.89 1.74 -33.51
C ARG A 656 2.88 0.71 -34.08
N ARG A 657 3.18 -0.33 -33.34
CA ARG A 657 4.04 -1.41 -33.80
C ARG A 657 3.45 -2.18 -34.96
N MET A 658 2.15 -2.48 -34.93
CA MET A 658 1.45 -3.16 -36.02
C MET A 658 1.45 -2.30 -37.28
N GLU A 659 1.16 -1.00 -37.18
CA GLU A 659 1.20 -0.03 -38.29
C GLU A 659 2.62 0.09 -38.87
N SER A 660 3.63 0.25 -38.01
CA SER A 660 5.04 0.37 -38.46
C SER A 660 5.58 -0.86 -39.18
N LYS A 661 5.00 -2.04 -38.96
CA LYS A 661 5.30 -3.29 -39.67
C LYS A 661 4.46 -3.50 -40.94
N GLY A 662 3.56 -2.59 -41.24
CA GLY A 662 2.63 -2.72 -42.35
C GLY A 662 1.62 -3.86 -42.21
N LEU A 663 1.34 -4.30 -40.95
CA LEU A 663 0.36 -5.35 -40.65
C LEU A 663 -1.06 -4.80 -40.59
N ILE A 664 -1.21 -3.52 -40.34
CA ILE A 664 -2.46 -2.76 -40.37
C ILE A 664 -2.21 -1.38 -41.00
N ASP A 665 -3.21 -0.81 -41.60
CA ASP A 665 -3.21 0.57 -42.06
C ASP A 665 -3.74 1.54 -40.99
N ARG A 666 -3.81 2.82 -41.31
CA ARG A 666 -4.25 3.87 -40.39
C ARG A 666 -5.73 3.79 -40.02
N GLU A 667 -6.57 3.27 -40.90
CA GLU A 667 -8.01 3.08 -40.65
C GLU A 667 -8.24 1.92 -39.69
N SER A 668 -7.61 0.78 -39.96
CA SER A 668 -7.58 -0.39 -39.07
C SER A 668 -7.00 -0.03 -37.72
N TYR A 669 -5.92 0.77 -37.65
CA TYR A 669 -5.38 1.29 -36.38
C TYR A 669 -6.47 1.97 -35.54
N ARG A 670 -7.24 2.89 -36.17
CA ARG A 670 -8.31 3.63 -35.43
C ARG A 670 -9.41 2.70 -34.91
N ALA A 671 -9.84 1.76 -35.75
CA ALA A 671 -10.89 0.79 -35.35
C ALA A 671 -10.42 -0.10 -34.22
N ILE A 672 -9.26 -0.69 -34.28
CA ILE A 672 -8.67 -1.57 -33.28
C ILE A 672 -8.42 -0.81 -31.97
N HIS A 673 -7.89 0.41 -32.06
CA HIS A 673 -7.64 1.26 -30.89
C HIS A 673 -8.95 1.66 -30.20
N LEU A 674 -10.03 1.91 -30.97
CA LEU A 674 -11.35 2.19 -30.40
C LEU A 674 -11.92 0.99 -29.64
N VAL A 675 -11.87 -0.21 -30.25
CA VAL A 675 -12.35 -1.45 -29.59
C VAL A 675 -11.58 -1.71 -28.29
N GLY A 676 -10.24 -1.61 -28.33
CA GLY A 676 -9.42 -1.78 -27.15
C GLY A 676 -9.71 -0.72 -26.06
N ASN A 677 -9.93 0.54 -26.44
CA ASN A 677 -10.34 1.58 -25.48
C ASN A 677 -11.68 1.29 -24.84
N LEU A 678 -12.67 0.82 -25.60
CA LEU A 678 -13.97 0.46 -25.05
C LEU A 678 -13.86 -0.70 -24.06
N ALA A 679 -13.09 -1.74 -24.40
CA ALA A 679 -12.86 -2.87 -23.52
C ALA A 679 -12.14 -2.47 -22.21
N ILE A 680 -11.06 -1.68 -22.33
CA ILE A 680 -10.31 -1.18 -21.16
C ILE A 680 -11.17 -0.31 -20.27
N ASN A 681 -11.95 0.60 -20.84
CA ASN A 681 -12.79 1.55 -20.12
C ASN A 681 -14.07 0.92 -19.59
N GLY A 682 -14.58 -0.13 -20.24
CA GLY A 682 -15.68 -0.97 -19.78
C GLY A 682 -15.30 -1.82 -18.54
N GLY A 683 -14.01 -2.00 -18.33
CA GLY A 683 -13.50 -2.81 -17.21
C GLY A 683 -13.45 -4.30 -17.53
N ASP A 684 -13.30 -4.65 -18.82
CA ASP A 684 -13.15 -6.05 -19.23
C ASP A 684 -11.92 -6.68 -18.56
N ASP A 685 -12.08 -7.89 -18.07
CA ASP A 685 -10.99 -8.62 -17.41
C ASP A 685 -9.80 -8.90 -18.35
N TRP A 686 -10.10 -9.08 -19.66
CA TRP A 686 -9.13 -9.42 -20.70
C TRP A 686 -9.30 -8.53 -21.94
N PRO A 687 -9.03 -7.21 -21.84
CA PRO A 687 -9.37 -6.26 -22.91
C PRO A 687 -8.61 -6.53 -24.23
N TYR A 688 -7.48 -7.21 -24.18
CA TYR A 688 -6.70 -7.53 -25.39
C TYR A 688 -7.27 -8.69 -26.20
N GLU A 689 -8.17 -9.52 -25.63
CA GLU A 689 -8.90 -10.53 -26.41
C GLU A 689 -9.83 -9.86 -27.42
N ALA A 690 -10.54 -8.79 -27.03
CA ALA A 690 -11.33 -7.98 -27.93
C ALA A 690 -10.49 -7.35 -29.05
N VAL A 691 -9.28 -6.88 -28.71
CA VAL A 691 -8.31 -6.32 -29.67
C VAL A 691 -7.85 -7.37 -30.70
N VAL A 692 -7.52 -8.59 -30.25
CA VAL A 692 -7.11 -9.69 -31.12
C VAL A 692 -8.26 -10.13 -32.03
N THR A 693 -9.48 -10.21 -31.50
CA THR A 693 -10.69 -10.52 -32.27
C THR A 693 -10.94 -9.47 -33.38
N GLU A 694 -10.72 -8.19 -33.08
CA GLU A 694 -10.87 -7.12 -34.07
C GLU A 694 -9.80 -7.22 -35.14
N LEU A 695 -8.53 -7.51 -34.77
CA LEU A 695 -7.42 -7.71 -35.72
C LEU A 695 -7.71 -8.82 -36.72
N ALA A 696 -8.41 -9.89 -36.33
CA ALA A 696 -8.78 -10.97 -37.22
C ALA A 696 -9.67 -10.47 -38.41
N LYS A 697 -10.55 -9.48 -38.13
CA LYS A 697 -11.37 -8.84 -39.19
C LYS A 697 -10.53 -8.04 -40.19
N HIS A 698 -9.35 -7.61 -39.78
CA HIS A 698 -8.39 -6.88 -40.63
C HIS A 698 -7.31 -7.78 -41.22
N GLY A 699 -7.51 -9.12 -41.19
CA GLY A 699 -6.66 -10.09 -41.85
C GLY A 699 -5.39 -10.49 -41.08
N VAL A 700 -5.32 -10.18 -39.79
CA VAL A 700 -4.21 -10.60 -38.93
C VAL A 700 -4.64 -11.80 -38.13
N ASP A 701 -3.96 -12.93 -38.26
CA ASP A 701 -4.26 -14.15 -37.50
C ASP A 701 -3.91 -14.01 -36.00
N ASP A 702 -4.64 -14.75 -35.17
CA ASP A 702 -4.54 -14.68 -33.69
C ASP A 702 -3.12 -14.95 -33.19
N LYS A 703 -2.43 -15.95 -33.76
CA LYS A 703 -1.06 -16.29 -33.30
C LYS A 703 -0.11 -15.14 -33.58
N ARG A 704 -0.27 -14.48 -34.71
CA ARG A 704 0.51 -13.31 -35.09
C ARG A 704 0.17 -12.13 -34.18
N ALA A 705 -1.11 -11.86 -33.94
CA ALA A 705 -1.59 -10.79 -33.06
C ALA A 705 -1.02 -10.95 -31.65
N TRP A 706 -1.15 -12.12 -31.05
CA TRP A 706 -0.60 -12.40 -29.73
C TRP A 706 0.94 -12.34 -29.68
N HIS A 707 1.62 -12.80 -30.73
CA HIS A 707 3.08 -12.67 -30.81
C HIS A 707 3.53 -11.21 -30.81
N GLU A 708 2.89 -10.37 -31.63
CA GLU A 708 3.23 -8.95 -31.70
C GLU A 708 2.84 -8.19 -30.41
N LEU A 709 1.72 -8.52 -29.78
CA LEU A 709 1.30 -7.94 -28.49
C LEU A 709 2.32 -8.25 -27.38
N ARG A 710 2.74 -9.51 -27.25
CA ARG A 710 3.80 -9.89 -26.30
C ARG A 710 5.13 -9.18 -26.59
N SER A 711 5.41 -8.98 -27.87
CA SER A 711 6.61 -8.25 -28.30
C SER A 711 6.51 -6.75 -28.00
N ALA A 712 5.31 -6.17 -28.15
CA ALA A 712 5.03 -4.79 -27.77
C ALA A 712 5.17 -4.59 -26.26
N ALA A 713 4.56 -5.47 -25.46
CA ALA A 713 4.62 -5.37 -24.00
C ALA A 713 6.05 -5.29 -23.45
N ALA A 714 6.97 -6.07 -24.00
CA ALA A 714 8.38 -6.08 -23.55
C ALA A 714 9.17 -4.79 -23.87
N ASN A 715 8.65 -3.94 -24.76
CA ASN A 715 9.29 -2.68 -25.16
C ASN A 715 8.39 -1.45 -24.87
N SER A 716 7.20 -1.67 -24.31
CA SER A 716 6.25 -0.60 -24.02
C SER A 716 6.68 0.19 -22.78
N THR A 717 6.47 1.50 -22.83
CA THR A 717 6.62 2.34 -21.63
C THR A 717 5.61 2.00 -20.53
N ALA A 718 4.55 1.24 -20.85
CA ALA A 718 3.58 0.76 -19.88
C ALA A 718 4.20 -0.08 -18.74
N ILE A 719 5.28 -0.85 -19.02
CA ILE A 719 5.99 -1.63 -18.00
C ILE A 719 7.02 -0.81 -17.21
N SER A 720 7.26 0.44 -17.63
CA SER A 720 8.18 1.35 -16.94
C SER A 720 7.51 2.14 -15.83
N TYR A 721 6.19 2.28 -15.86
CA TYR A 721 5.43 2.99 -14.83
C TYR A 721 4.97 2.05 -13.72
N LEU A 722 5.06 2.55 -12.50
CA LEU A 722 4.63 1.84 -11.32
C LEU A 722 3.81 2.78 -10.41
N GLN A 723 2.61 2.35 -10.07
CA GLN A 723 1.76 3.03 -9.09
C GLN A 723 2.11 2.53 -7.71
N LEU A 724 2.55 3.43 -6.81
CA LEU A 724 2.94 3.13 -5.44
C LEU A 724 1.94 3.74 -4.43
N GLY A 725 1.88 3.15 -3.24
CA GLY A 725 1.05 3.62 -2.14
C GLY A 725 -0.37 3.08 -2.17
N CYS A 726 -1.36 3.90 -1.81
CA CYS A 726 -2.75 3.49 -1.62
C CYS A 726 -3.71 4.25 -2.55
N PRO A 727 -3.58 4.16 -3.89
CA PRO A 727 -4.42 4.88 -4.86
C PRO A 727 -5.89 4.46 -4.79
N GLU A 728 -6.20 3.25 -4.35
CA GLU A 728 -7.56 2.74 -4.16
C GLU A 728 -8.34 3.50 -3.09
N THR A 729 -7.65 4.20 -2.20
CA THR A 729 -8.27 5.01 -1.14
C THR A 729 -8.64 6.43 -1.57
N ILE A 730 -8.35 6.81 -2.82
CA ILE A 730 -8.75 8.09 -3.40
C ILE A 730 -9.96 7.83 -4.31
N ILE A 731 -11.13 8.25 -3.87
CA ILE A 731 -12.39 8.08 -4.59
C ILE A 731 -12.73 9.39 -5.31
N VAL A 732 -12.99 9.31 -6.60
CA VAL A 732 -13.40 10.44 -7.44
C VAL A 732 -14.87 10.29 -7.77
N HIS A 733 -15.68 11.21 -7.27
CA HIS A 733 -17.13 11.27 -7.49
C HIS A 733 -17.49 12.08 -8.74
N PRO A 734 -18.66 11.86 -9.33
CA PRO A 734 -19.14 12.61 -10.49
C PRO A 734 -19.17 14.12 -10.25
N ASP A 735 -19.74 14.53 -9.13
CA ASP A 735 -19.99 15.90 -8.73
C ASP A 735 -20.14 16.04 -7.21
N GLU A 736 -20.31 17.28 -6.73
CA GLU A 736 -20.50 17.61 -5.33
C GLU A 736 -21.76 16.97 -4.72
N GLY A 737 -22.87 16.95 -5.48
CA GLY A 737 -24.10 16.33 -5.02
C GLY A 737 -23.91 14.84 -4.71
N PHE A 738 -23.24 14.14 -5.62
CA PHE A 738 -22.92 12.73 -5.45
C PHE A 738 -21.94 12.49 -4.28
N ARG A 739 -20.97 13.39 -4.08
CA ARG A 739 -20.05 13.36 -2.92
C ARG A 739 -20.80 13.58 -1.60
N HIS A 740 -21.72 14.54 -1.54
CA HIS A 740 -22.54 14.79 -0.35
C HIS A 740 -23.47 13.61 -0.04
N GLU A 741 -24.09 12.99 -1.05
CA GLU A 741 -24.86 11.77 -0.84
C GLU A 741 -24.01 10.60 -0.33
N ALA A 742 -22.79 10.46 -0.85
CA ALA A 742 -21.82 9.47 -0.36
C ALA A 742 -21.48 9.72 1.12
N GLN A 743 -21.21 10.96 1.50
CA GLN A 743 -20.91 11.36 2.88
C GLN A 743 -22.11 11.13 3.80
N ALA A 744 -23.32 11.54 3.40
CA ALA A 744 -24.53 11.30 4.17
C ALA A 744 -24.81 9.81 4.40
N LYS A 745 -24.50 8.96 3.41
CA LYS A 745 -24.60 7.49 3.59
C LYS A 745 -23.51 6.92 4.50
N MET A 746 -22.33 7.53 4.55
CA MET A 746 -21.31 7.17 5.53
C MET A 746 -21.77 7.51 6.94
N GLU A 747 -22.35 8.69 7.14
CA GLU A 747 -22.88 9.16 8.43
C GLU A 747 -24.10 8.36 8.88
N ALA A 748 -25.03 8.03 7.97
CA ALA A 748 -26.19 7.19 8.29
C ALA A 748 -25.84 5.74 8.63
N ASN A 749 -24.64 5.28 8.29
CA ASN A 749 -24.09 3.97 8.63
C ASN A 749 -23.11 4.01 9.83
N GLN A 750 -22.90 5.19 10.42
CA GLN A 750 -22.18 5.40 11.67
C GLN A 750 -23.16 5.44 12.85
#